data_1fb910e9674e65d9c68c588103595dbb
#
_entry.id   1fb910e9674e65d9c68c588103595dbb
#
_cell.length_a   1.000
_cell.length_b   1.000
_cell.length_c   1.000
_cell.angle_alpha   90.00
_cell.angle_beta   90.00
_cell.angle_gamma   90.00
#
_symmetry.space_group_name_H-M   'P 1'
#
loop_
_entity.id
_entity.type
_entity.pdbx_description
1 polymer ?
#
loop_
_entity_poly.entity_id
_entity_poly.type
_entity_poly.pdbx_seq_one_letter_code
_entity_poly.pdbx_strand_id
1 'polypeptide(L)'
;MAFDIEMIKALYDAMPAKIKAAREKLQRSLTLTEKILYAHLNEESPVDNFSRGKDYVFFSPDRVAMQDATAQMALLQFMTCGRQVAAVPSTVHCDHLIQAKVGAEQDLAVAIDENKEVYDFLSSVSNKYGIGFWKPGAGIIHQIVLENYAFPGGMMIGTDSHTVNAGGLGMVAIGIGGADAVDVMAGLPWELKMPKLIGVKLTGKLNGWTSPKDVILKVAGILTVKGGTGAIVEYFGEGAINMSCTGKGTICNMGAEIGATTSTFGYDDSMKRYLESTGRADVAAMAEAIKEHLTGDAEVYANPEKYFDQLIEINLDELEPHLNGPFTPDKAWTISEFAKAVADNDYPVKLSVGLIGSCTNSSYEDLARAASIARQAKAKNLKVNAEFTITPGSELVRYTAERDGLLDVFESIGGVVLANACGPCIGMWDRMGAEKEEKNAIIHSFNRNFAKRADGNPNTMAFVASPELVTAMTIAGDMKFNPLTDTLINQDGVAVKLDPPSGEELPPRGFDVEDAGFQAPAPDGSSVPVKVESTSDRLQLLEPFKATTAEELKGMRLLIKAKGKCTTDHISMAGPWLKYRGHLENISQNCYIGAVNYFNEQTNNVANYTNENAEYMKVPSSAIAYQKAGIATVVFGEDNLGEGSSREHAAMEPRFLGVKAVIVKSFARIHETNLKKQGMLALTFVNPADYDLVRQDDVIDIIGYDSFAAGKNLTIVLHHSDGSTDSFEVKHSYNQQQIEWVKAGSALNKIREEFAK
;
A
#
# COMPACT_ATOMS: atom_id res chain seq x y z
N MET A 1 -17.95 12.21 -18.95
CA MET A 1 -18.55 10.88 -18.61
C MET A 1 -17.58 10.21 -17.66
N ALA A 2 -18.07 9.72 -16.52
CA ALA A 2 -17.24 9.06 -15.53
C ALA A 2 -16.55 7.81 -16.11
N PHE A 3 -15.35 7.52 -15.62
CA PHE A 3 -14.68 6.25 -15.95
C PHE A 3 -15.50 5.08 -15.38
N ASP A 4 -15.45 3.94 -16.05
CA ASP A 4 -16.02 2.66 -15.60
C ASP A 4 -17.52 2.69 -15.27
N ILE A 5 -18.31 3.60 -15.88
CA ILE A 5 -19.72 3.85 -15.55
C ILE A 5 -20.61 2.60 -15.68
N GLU A 6 -20.36 1.75 -16.68
CA GLU A 6 -21.14 0.53 -16.91
C GLU A 6 -20.88 -0.50 -15.79
N MET A 7 -19.63 -0.58 -15.30
CA MET A 7 -19.29 -1.44 -14.16
C MET A 7 -19.97 -0.95 -12.88
N ILE A 8 -19.95 0.37 -12.62
CA ILE A 8 -20.61 0.97 -11.45
C ILE A 8 -22.12 0.69 -11.49
N LYS A 9 -22.74 0.88 -12.67
CA LYS A 9 -24.16 0.61 -12.88
C LYS A 9 -24.51 -0.86 -12.61
N ALA A 10 -23.71 -1.79 -13.16
CA ALA A 10 -23.94 -3.22 -12.95
C ALA A 10 -23.83 -3.61 -11.46
N LEU A 11 -22.86 -3.04 -10.72
CA LEU A 11 -22.76 -3.23 -9.29
C LEU A 11 -24.00 -2.70 -8.54
N TYR A 12 -24.44 -1.47 -8.84
CA TYR A 12 -25.56 -0.85 -8.15
C TYR A 12 -26.89 -1.55 -8.45
N ASP A 13 -27.08 -2.06 -9.66
CA ASP A 13 -28.25 -2.85 -10.03
C ASP A 13 -28.31 -4.18 -9.26
N ALA A 14 -27.15 -4.81 -8.96
CA ALA A 14 -27.06 -6.07 -8.26
C ALA A 14 -27.04 -5.92 -6.73
N MET A 15 -26.55 -4.82 -6.19
CA MET A 15 -26.25 -4.62 -4.76
C MET A 15 -27.48 -4.83 -3.85
N PRO A 16 -28.67 -4.30 -4.14
CA PRO A 16 -29.85 -4.51 -3.28
C PRO A 16 -30.21 -5.98 -3.08
N ALA A 17 -30.14 -6.79 -4.15
CA ALA A 17 -30.43 -8.21 -4.08
C ALA A 17 -29.39 -8.99 -3.26
N LYS A 18 -28.12 -8.68 -3.45
CA LYS A 18 -27.00 -9.30 -2.69
C LYS A 18 -27.08 -8.97 -1.19
N ILE A 19 -27.36 -7.71 -0.85
CA ILE A 19 -27.53 -7.27 0.55
C ILE A 19 -28.75 -7.96 1.20
N LYS A 20 -29.86 -8.08 0.45
CA LYS A 20 -31.03 -8.80 0.92
C LYS A 20 -30.70 -10.26 1.24
N ALA A 21 -30.01 -10.95 0.34
CA ALA A 21 -29.57 -12.34 0.57
C ALA A 21 -28.67 -12.45 1.81
N ALA A 22 -27.75 -11.51 2.03
CA ALA A 22 -26.91 -11.46 3.22
C ALA A 22 -27.74 -11.27 4.50
N ARG A 23 -28.71 -10.33 4.52
CA ARG A 23 -29.62 -10.15 5.66
C ARG A 23 -30.44 -11.39 5.95
N GLU A 24 -30.99 -12.06 4.92
CA GLU A 24 -31.73 -13.30 5.07
C GLU A 24 -30.89 -14.43 5.66
N LYS A 25 -29.63 -14.53 5.27
CA LYS A 25 -28.71 -15.55 5.80
C LYS A 25 -28.27 -15.24 7.23
N LEU A 26 -27.93 -13.98 7.52
CA LEU A 26 -27.39 -13.55 8.81
C LEU A 26 -28.47 -13.26 9.86
N GLN A 27 -29.73 -13.07 9.46
CA GLN A 27 -30.89 -12.78 10.33
C GLN A 27 -30.67 -11.57 11.25
N ARG A 28 -29.96 -10.53 10.75
CA ARG A 28 -29.68 -9.28 11.47
C ARG A 28 -29.43 -8.12 10.52
N SER A 29 -29.42 -6.90 11.09
CA SER A 29 -28.96 -5.69 10.42
C SER A 29 -27.47 -5.75 10.09
N LEU A 30 -27.04 -5.02 9.06
CA LEU A 30 -25.68 -5.02 8.53
C LEU A 30 -25.01 -3.64 8.68
N THR A 31 -23.74 -3.64 9.02
CA THR A 31 -22.87 -2.45 8.91
C THR A 31 -22.68 -2.09 7.43
N LEU A 32 -22.23 -0.88 7.13
CA LEU A 32 -21.84 -0.51 5.76
C LEU A 32 -20.77 -1.47 5.22
N THR A 33 -19.74 -1.70 6.02
CA THR A 33 -18.64 -2.60 5.66
C THR A 33 -19.13 -3.98 5.26
N GLU A 34 -20.05 -4.55 6.03
CA GLU A 34 -20.66 -5.86 5.69
C GLU A 34 -21.45 -5.80 4.40
N LYS A 35 -22.25 -4.75 4.18
CA LYS A 35 -22.99 -4.59 2.93
C LYS A 35 -22.05 -4.61 1.72
N ILE A 36 -20.92 -3.89 1.78
CA ILE A 36 -19.94 -3.86 0.69
C ILE A 36 -19.27 -5.23 0.52
N LEU A 37 -18.79 -5.85 1.60
CA LEU A 37 -18.14 -7.17 1.54
C LEU A 37 -19.08 -8.23 0.96
N TYR A 38 -20.31 -8.32 1.43
CA TYR A 38 -21.29 -9.31 0.92
C TYR A 38 -21.72 -9.01 -0.52
N ALA A 39 -21.74 -7.74 -0.95
CA ALA A 39 -22.00 -7.38 -2.34
C ALA A 39 -20.89 -7.81 -3.30
N HIS A 40 -19.66 -7.95 -2.81
CA HIS A 40 -18.47 -8.33 -3.58
C HIS A 40 -18.00 -9.77 -3.35
N LEU A 41 -18.80 -10.63 -2.71
CA LEU A 41 -18.48 -12.06 -2.64
C LEU A 41 -18.29 -12.60 -4.07
N ASN A 42 -17.22 -13.36 -4.25
CA ASN A 42 -16.99 -14.05 -5.50
C ASN A 42 -18.13 -15.06 -5.77
N GLU A 43 -18.49 -15.26 -7.03
CA GLU A 43 -19.62 -16.11 -7.42
C GLU A 43 -19.53 -17.56 -6.92
N GLU A 44 -18.30 -18.07 -6.74
CA GLU A 44 -18.05 -19.41 -6.19
C GLU A 44 -18.16 -19.45 -4.66
N SER A 45 -18.26 -18.30 -3.98
CA SER A 45 -18.37 -18.19 -2.52
C SER A 45 -19.83 -18.09 -2.10
N PRO A 46 -20.43 -19.12 -1.50
CA PRO A 46 -21.81 -19.02 -1.01
C PRO A 46 -21.93 -17.98 0.10
N VAL A 47 -23.06 -17.30 0.16
CA VAL A 47 -23.37 -16.39 1.27
C VAL A 47 -23.47 -17.21 2.55
N ASP A 48 -22.60 -16.93 3.52
CA ASP A 48 -22.58 -17.60 4.82
C ASP A 48 -22.26 -16.63 5.96
N ASN A 49 -22.40 -17.09 7.20
CA ASN A 49 -22.03 -16.33 8.38
C ASN A 49 -20.54 -16.54 8.68
N PHE A 50 -19.70 -15.77 8.00
CA PHE A 50 -18.26 -15.85 8.16
C PHE A 50 -17.80 -15.30 9.51
N SER A 51 -16.96 -16.07 10.22
CA SER A 51 -16.38 -15.68 11.50
C SER A 51 -15.28 -14.64 11.32
N ARG A 52 -15.50 -13.42 11.82
CA ARG A 52 -14.55 -12.33 11.77
C ARG A 52 -13.21 -12.70 12.44
N GLY A 53 -12.11 -12.40 11.79
CA GLY A 53 -10.75 -12.71 12.23
C GLY A 53 -10.37 -14.20 12.13
N LYS A 54 -11.19 -15.06 11.52
CA LYS A 54 -10.95 -16.50 11.38
C LYS A 54 -11.08 -17.00 9.95
N ASP A 55 -12.26 -16.83 9.34
CA ASP A 55 -12.57 -17.41 8.04
C ASP A 55 -11.91 -16.63 6.90
N TYR A 56 -11.45 -17.33 5.87
CA TYR A 56 -10.96 -16.76 4.63
C TYR A 56 -12.06 -16.80 3.59
N VAL A 57 -12.25 -15.67 2.91
CA VAL A 57 -13.36 -15.44 1.98
C VAL A 57 -12.81 -14.91 0.68
N PHE A 58 -13.37 -15.35 -0.44
CA PHE A 58 -12.99 -14.89 -1.76
C PHE A 58 -13.93 -13.78 -2.23
N PHE A 59 -13.31 -12.69 -2.69
CA PHE A 59 -14.00 -11.50 -3.19
C PHE A 59 -13.63 -11.23 -4.65
N SER A 60 -14.48 -10.45 -5.31
CA SER A 60 -14.27 -9.92 -6.65
C SER A 60 -14.19 -8.39 -6.57
N PRO A 61 -12.99 -7.81 -6.42
CA PRO A 61 -12.82 -6.35 -6.46
C PRO A 61 -13.22 -5.77 -7.81
N ASP A 62 -13.79 -4.56 -7.82
CA ASP A 62 -14.24 -3.88 -9.02
C ASP A 62 -13.07 -3.37 -9.87
N ARG A 63 -11.93 -3.01 -9.23
CA ARG A 63 -10.80 -2.42 -9.95
C ARG A 63 -9.48 -2.57 -9.21
N VAL A 64 -8.39 -2.34 -9.98
CA VAL A 64 -7.00 -2.34 -9.48
C VAL A 64 -6.34 -1.00 -9.79
N ALA A 65 -5.62 -0.43 -8.81
CA ALA A 65 -4.75 0.73 -9.01
C ALA A 65 -3.30 0.37 -8.65
N MET A 66 -2.34 0.75 -9.50
CA MET A 66 -0.93 0.44 -9.30
C MET A 66 -0.08 1.70 -9.37
N GLN A 67 0.90 1.84 -8.47
CA GLN A 67 1.91 2.88 -8.57
C GLN A 67 3.14 2.37 -9.37
N ASP A 68 3.92 3.26 -9.94
CA ASP A 68 4.96 2.96 -10.94
C ASP A 68 6.09 2.05 -10.44
N ALA A 69 6.46 2.10 -9.16
CA ALA A 69 7.53 1.25 -8.66
C ALA A 69 7.12 -0.23 -8.52
N THR A 70 5.85 -0.50 -8.16
CA THR A 70 5.32 -1.87 -8.00
C THR A 70 4.69 -2.42 -9.28
N ALA A 71 4.17 -1.56 -10.15
CA ALA A 71 3.56 -1.94 -11.41
C ALA A 71 4.54 -2.65 -12.36
N GLN A 72 5.84 -2.37 -12.27
CA GLN A 72 6.84 -2.97 -13.15
C GLN A 72 6.77 -4.50 -13.13
N MET A 73 7.00 -5.12 -11.98
CA MET A 73 6.96 -6.58 -11.85
C MET A 73 5.53 -7.13 -11.98
N ALA A 74 4.53 -6.43 -11.49
CA ALA A 74 3.15 -6.85 -11.61
C ALA A 74 2.73 -6.99 -13.08
N LEU A 75 3.05 -6.01 -13.93
CA LEU A 75 2.71 -6.05 -15.36
C LEU A 75 3.57 -7.05 -16.14
N LEU A 76 4.85 -7.22 -15.80
CA LEU A 76 5.69 -8.27 -16.38
C LEU A 76 5.11 -9.66 -16.09
N GLN A 77 4.64 -9.91 -14.87
CA GLN A 77 3.93 -11.15 -14.51
C GLN A 77 2.60 -11.28 -15.26
N PHE A 78 1.79 -10.21 -15.27
CA PHE A 78 0.50 -10.21 -15.98
C PHE A 78 0.64 -10.59 -17.46
N MET A 79 1.68 -10.12 -18.14
CA MET A 79 1.95 -10.45 -19.53
C MET A 79 2.09 -11.96 -19.79
N THR A 80 2.46 -12.74 -18.76
CA THR A 80 2.61 -14.21 -18.89
C THR A 80 1.29 -14.96 -18.81
N CYS A 81 0.18 -14.34 -18.40
CA CYS A 81 -1.10 -15.03 -18.19
C CYS A 81 -1.91 -15.28 -19.48
N GLY A 82 -1.50 -14.69 -20.61
CA GLY A 82 -2.14 -14.92 -21.92
C GLY A 82 -3.40 -14.08 -22.20
N ARG A 83 -3.84 -13.23 -21.27
CA ARG A 83 -4.97 -12.32 -21.50
C ARG A 83 -4.63 -11.25 -22.52
N GLN A 84 -5.63 -10.84 -23.28
CA GLN A 84 -5.54 -9.70 -24.21
C GLN A 84 -5.80 -8.36 -23.54
N VAL A 85 -6.63 -8.35 -22.48
CA VAL A 85 -6.97 -7.19 -21.66
C VAL A 85 -7.09 -7.61 -20.19
N ALA A 86 -6.89 -6.67 -19.26
CA ALA A 86 -7.14 -6.91 -17.85
C ALA A 86 -8.62 -7.30 -17.60
N ALA A 87 -8.84 -8.21 -16.65
CA ALA A 87 -10.18 -8.72 -16.32
C ALA A 87 -11.06 -7.67 -15.65
N VAL A 88 -10.44 -6.73 -14.96
CA VAL A 88 -11.12 -5.61 -14.28
C VAL A 88 -10.49 -4.28 -14.69
N PRO A 89 -11.21 -3.17 -14.63
CA PRO A 89 -10.65 -1.84 -14.81
C PRO A 89 -9.39 -1.66 -13.99
N SER A 90 -8.29 -1.26 -14.63
CA SER A 90 -6.98 -1.14 -13.99
C SER A 90 -6.28 0.14 -14.42
N THR A 91 -5.47 0.71 -13.52
CA THR A 91 -4.71 1.94 -13.80
C THR A 91 -3.29 1.87 -13.25
N VAL A 92 -2.37 2.54 -13.93
CA VAL A 92 -0.99 2.78 -13.49
C VAL A 92 -0.77 4.26 -13.29
N HIS A 93 -0.10 4.65 -12.22
CA HIS A 93 0.14 6.04 -11.82
C HIS A 93 1.63 6.26 -11.54
N CYS A 94 2.22 7.29 -12.15
CA CYS A 94 3.66 7.57 -12.05
C CYS A 94 3.95 8.69 -11.04
N ASP A 95 3.97 8.33 -9.75
CA ASP A 95 4.12 9.26 -8.64
C ASP A 95 5.21 8.91 -7.61
N HIS A 96 5.84 7.73 -7.73
CA HIS A 96 6.83 7.25 -6.76
C HIS A 96 8.29 7.43 -7.18
N LEU A 97 8.57 7.60 -8.48
CA LEU A 97 9.94 7.71 -9.01
C LEU A 97 10.39 9.16 -9.22
N ILE A 98 9.67 10.15 -8.71
CA ILE A 98 10.01 11.57 -8.80
C ILE A 98 10.69 12.02 -7.51
N GLN A 99 11.96 12.44 -7.60
CA GLN A 99 12.72 12.93 -6.45
C GLN A 99 12.54 14.43 -6.30
N ALA A 100 12.08 14.88 -5.14
CA ALA A 100 12.00 16.29 -4.80
C ALA A 100 13.39 16.84 -4.44
N LYS A 101 13.76 17.99 -5.00
CA LYS A 101 15.04 18.64 -4.76
C LYS A 101 14.98 20.17 -4.86
N VAL A 102 14.55 20.69 -6.00
CA VAL A 102 14.61 22.12 -6.33
C VAL A 102 13.24 22.73 -6.48
N GLY A 103 12.32 22.04 -7.14
CA GLY A 103 10.97 22.49 -7.44
C GLY A 103 10.35 21.71 -8.59
N ALA A 104 9.05 21.91 -8.80
CA ALA A 104 8.19 21.04 -9.60
C ALA A 104 8.72 20.76 -11.03
N GLU A 105 9.01 21.80 -11.80
CA GLU A 105 9.38 21.66 -13.22
C GLU A 105 10.71 20.94 -13.41
N GLN A 106 11.74 21.33 -12.65
CA GLN A 106 13.08 20.76 -12.78
C GLN A 106 13.12 19.33 -12.29
N ASP A 107 12.52 19.04 -11.14
CA ASP A 107 12.50 17.72 -10.53
C ASP A 107 11.73 16.71 -11.42
N LEU A 108 10.62 17.15 -12.02
CA LEU A 108 9.87 16.33 -12.98
C LEU A 108 10.66 16.04 -14.26
N ALA A 109 11.35 17.05 -14.81
CA ALA A 109 12.15 16.88 -16.02
C ALA A 109 13.29 15.85 -15.80
N VAL A 110 13.99 15.93 -14.66
CA VAL A 110 15.01 14.96 -14.26
C VAL A 110 14.42 13.55 -14.12
N ALA A 111 13.29 13.41 -13.43
CA ALA A 111 12.65 12.11 -13.24
C ALA A 111 12.22 11.45 -14.56
N ILE A 112 11.71 12.24 -15.52
CA ILE A 112 11.32 11.74 -16.85
C ILE A 112 12.53 11.22 -17.62
N ASP A 113 13.67 11.91 -17.55
CA ASP A 113 14.89 11.48 -18.22
C ASP A 113 15.48 10.22 -17.57
N GLU A 114 15.69 10.24 -16.26
CA GLU A 114 16.30 9.14 -15.51
C GLU A 114 15.48 7.85 -15.51
N ASN A 115 14.14 7.94 -15.55
CA ASN A 115 13.24 6.80 -15.53
C ASN A 115 12.56 6.54 -16.88
N LYS A 116 13.09 7.09 -17.97
CA LYS A 116 12.49 6.99 -19.30
C LYS A 116 12.13 5.56 -19.71
N GLU A 117 13.03 4.62 -19.51
CA GLU A 117 12.77 3.21 -19.89
C GLU A 117 11.60 2.58 -19.10
N VAL A 118 11.47 2.92 -17.81
CA VAL A 118 10.39 2.43 -16.95
C VAL A 118 9.05 3.04 -17.38
N TYR A 119 9.02 4.35 -17.61
CA TYR A 119 7.82 5.05 -18.06
C TYR A 119 7.40 4.59 -19.47
N ASP A 120 8.32 4.39 -20.38
CA ASP A 120 8.07 3.85 -21.73
C ASP A 120 7.49 2.42 -21.66
N PHE A 121 8.02 1.58 -20.79
CA PHE A 121 7.48 0.25 -20.53
C PHE A 121 6.06 0.32 -19.98
N LEU A 122 5.85 1.06 -18.87
CA LEU A 122 4.55 1.17 -18.20
C LEU A 122 3.48 1.76 -19.14
N SER A 123 3.83 2.79 -19.92
CA SER A 123 2.93 3.38 -20.92
C SER A 123 2.57 2.37 -22.02
N SER A 124 3.56 1.67 -22.57
CA SER A 124 3.33 0.73 -23.69
C SER A 124 2.54 -0.52 -23.25
N VAL A 125 2.84 -1.09 -22.09
CA VAL A 125 2.12 -2.24 -21.56
C VAL A 125 0.70 -1.88 -21.16
N SER A 126 0.50 -0.71 -20.55
CA SER A 126 -0.83 -0.20 -20.23
C SER A 126 -1.68 -0.02 -21.47
N ASN A 127 -1.11 0.62 -22.51
CA ASN A 127 -1.75 0.82 -23.80
C ASN A 127 -2.16 -0.49 -24.46
N LYS A 128 -1.32 -1.54 -24.34
CA LYS A 128 -1.58 -2.87 -24.91
C LYS A 128 -2.72 -3.60 -24.24
N TYR A 129 -2.81 -3.54 -22.91
CA TYR A 129 -3.68 -4.43 -22.12
C TYR A 129 -4.94 -3.75 -21.57
N GLY A 130 -5.34 -2.61 -22.13
CA GLY A 130 -6.57 -1.92 -21.74
C GLY A 130 -6.49 -1.23 -20.38
N ILE A 131 -5.28 -0.84 -19.95
CA ILE A 131 -4.99 -0.24 -18.65
C ILE A 131 -4.83 1.27 -18.82
N GLY A 132 -5.50 2.07 -17.99
CA GLY A 132 -5.31 3.51 -17.97
C GLY A 132 -3.92 3.89 -17.43
N PHE A 133 -3.27 4.87 -18.04
CA PHE A 133 -1.93 5.28 -17.66
C PHE A 133 -1.89 6.78 -17.32
N TRP A 134 -1.51 7.09 -16.09
CA TRP A 134 -1.29 8.44 -15.59
C TRP A 134 0.19 8.76 -15.60
N LYS A 135 0.56 9.74 -16.44
CA LYS A 135 1.94 10.13 -16.71
C LYS A 135 2.64 10.72 -15.48
N PRO A 136 3.99 10.74 -15.44
CA PRO A 136 4.73 11.49 -14.42
C PRO A 136 4.25 12.94 -14.35
N GLY A 137 4.00 13.44 -13.14
CA GLY A 137 3.46 14.78 -12.91
C GLY A 137 1.95 14.91 -12.94
N ALA A 138 1.22 13.87 -13.39
CA ALA A 138 -0.26 13.87 -13.35
C ALA A 138 -0.82 13.99 -11.94
N GLY A 139 -0.14 13.39 -10.96
CA GLY A 139 -0.53 13.50 -9.57
C GLY A 139 -0.27 12.24 -8.77
N ILE A 140 -0.54 12.33 -7.48
CA ILE A 140 -0.42 11.24 -6.51
C ILE A 140 -1.57 10.25 -6.73
N ILE A 141 -1.26 8.97 -6.86
CA ILE A 141 -2.22 7.90 -7.17
C ILE A 141 -3.53 8.02 -6.40
N HIS A 142 -3.50 8.25 -5.09
CA HIS A 142 -4.70 8.23 -4.25
C HIS A 142 -5.57 9.47 -4.43
N GLN A 143 -5.00 10.61 -4.80
CA GLN A 143 -5.75 11.80 -5.19
C GLN A 143 -6.43 11.60 -6.55
N ILE A 144 -5.68 11.11 -7.54
CA ILE A 144 -6.23 10.79 -8.86
C ILE A 144 -7.36 9.74 -8.74
N VAL A 145 -7.18 8.71 -7.91
CA VAL A 145 -8.22 7.70 -7.66
C VAL A 145 -9.47 8.33 -7.04
N LEU A 146 -9.31 9.20 -6.05
CA LEU A 146 -10.43 9.87 -5.40
C LEU A 146 -11.20 10.78 -6.39
N GLU A 147 -10.46 11.52 -7.23
CA GLU A 147 -10.99 12.46 -8.21
C GLU A 147 -11.72 11.79 -9.39
N ASN A 148 -11.28 10.59 -9.80
CA ASN A 148 -11.73 10.00 -11.07
C ASN A 148 -12.41 8.65 -10.95
N TYR A 149 -12.08 7.83 -9.96
CA TYR A 149 -12.43 6.40 -9.96
C TYR A 149 -13.19 5.92 -8.73
N ALA A 150 -12.94 6.52 -7.56
CA ALA A 150 -13.62 6.12 -6.34
C ALA A 150 -15.10 6.44 -6.39
N PHE A 151 -15.94 5.55 -5.85
CA PHE A 151 -17.40 5.71 -5.80
C PHE A 151 -17.97 4.97 -4.59
N PRO A 152 -19.12 5.43 -4.02
CA PRO A 152 -19.70 4.81 -2.83
C PRO A 152 -20.07 3.34 -3.04
N GLY A 153 -19.76 2.50 -2.08
CA GLY A 153 -20.12 1.08 -2.08
C GLY A 153 -19.24 0.17 -2.94
N GLY A 154 -18.23 0.68 -3.61
CA GLY A 154 -17.31 -0.10 -4.41
C GLY A 154 -16.24 -0.81 -3.58
N MET A 155 -15.55 -1.77 -4.19
CA MET A 155 -14.41 -2.48 -3.63
C MET A 155 -13.21 -2.38 -4.58
N MET A 156 -12.08 -1.90 -4.09
CA MET A 156 -10.86 -1.85 -4.89
C MET A 156 -9.64 -2.36 -4.13
N ILE A 157 -8.66 -2.81 -4.89
CA ILE A 157 -7.33 -3.12 -4.38
C ILE A 157 -6.28 -2.25 -5.08
N GLY A 158 -5.17 -1.99 -4.40
CA GLY A 158 -4.10 -1.20 -4.98
C GLY A 158 -2.73 -1.58 -4.43
N THR A 159 -1.70 -1.41 -5.25
CA THR A 159 -0.32 -1.79 -4.90
C THR A 159 0.39 -0.75 -4.02
N ASP A 160 -0.38 0.05 -3.32
CA ASP A 160 0.10 1.00 -2.32
C ASP A 160 -0.74 0.91 -1.04
N SER A 161 -0.11 1.07 0.12
CA SER A 161 -0.77 0.97 1.43
C SER A 161 -1.83 2.04 1.66
N HIS A 162 -1.74 3.20 0.99
CA HIS A 162 -2.70 4.31 1.12
C HIS A 162 -3.86 4.25 0.12
N THR A 163 -4.03 3.13 -0.60
CA THR A 163 -5.25 2.82 -1.38
C THR A 163 -6.52 3.04 -0.54
N VAL A 164 -6.42 2.84 0.76
CA VAL A 164 -7.46 3.09 1.78
C VAL A 164 -8.05 4.51 1.73
N ASN A 165 -7.37 5.48 1.11
CA ASN A 165 -7.85 6.86 0.91
C ASN A 165 -9.22 6.92 0.23
N ALA A 166 -9.51 5.98 -0.68
CA ALA A 166 -10.79 5.92 -1.39
C ALA A 166 -12.00 5.59 -0.48
N GLY A 167 -11.74 5.16 0.76
CA GLY A 167 -12.78 5.07 1.79
C GLY A 167 -13.46 6.40 2.12
N GLY A 168 -12.80 7.53 1.80
CA GLY A 168 -13.40 8.87 1.87
C GLY A 168 -14.60 9.09 0.95
N LEU A 169 -14.71 8.28 -0.12
CA LEU A 169 -15.89 8.16 -0.98
C LEU A 169 -16.69 6.86 -0.74
N GLY A 170 -16.57 6.26 0.44
CA GLY A 170 -17.40 5.12 0.84
C GLY A 170 -17.04 3.79 0.18
N MET A 171 -15.80 3.62 -0.28
CA MET A 171 -15.30 2.33 -0.77
C MET A 171 -14.73 1.47 0.36
N VAL A 172 -14.67 0.16 0.13
CA VAL A 172 -13.74 -0.76 0.77
C VAL A 172 -12.51 -0.87 -0.15
N ALA A 173 -11.50 -0.04 0.14
CA ALA A 173 -10.30 0.07 -0.67
C ALA A 173 -9.09 -0.39 0.12
N ILE A 174 -8.32 -1.36 -0.41
CA ILE A 174 -7.32 -2.09 0.37
C ILE A 174 -5.97 -2.09 -0.33
N GLY A 175 -4.91 -1.73 0.41
CA GLY A 175 -3.54 -1.83 -0.03
C GLY A 175 -3.04 -3.28 -0.01
N ILE A 176 -2.46 -3.74 -1.12
CA ILE A 176 -2.03 -5.14 -1.34
C ILE A 176 -0.63 -5.20 -1.99
N GLY A 177 -0.09 -6.40 -2.14
CA GLY A 177 1.12 -6.64 -2.92
C GLY A 177 0.85 -6.79 -4.42
N GLY A 178 1.92 -6.68 -5.22
CA GLY A 178 1.85 -6.79 -6.68
C GLY A 178 1.24 -8.11 -7.15
N ALA A 179 1.52 -9.22 -6.48
CA ALA A 179 0.98 -10.54 -6.84
C ALA A 179 -0.56 -10.61 -6.76
N ASP A 180 -1.16 -9.98 -5.74
CA ASP A 180 -2.62 -9.95 -5.61
C ASP A 180 -3.26 -9.08 -6.70
N ALA A 181 -2.60 -7.97 -7.08
CA ALA A 181 -3.03 -7.14 -8.20
C ALA A 181 -3.04 -7.93 -9.51
N VAL A 182 -1.97 -8.70 -9.78
CA VAL A 182 -1.86 -9.57 -10.96
C VAL A 182 -2.98 -10.60 -11.02
N ASP A 183 -3.29 -11.25 -9.91
CA ASP A 183 -4.35 -12.26 -9.83
C ASP A 183 -5.71 -11.69 -10.22
N VAL A 184 -6.09 -10.56 -9.64
CA VAL A 184 -7.36 -9.89 -9.92
C VAL A 184 -7.41 -9.39 -11.37
N MET A 185 -6.32 -8.80 -11.88
CA MET A 185 -6.20 -8.42 -13.28
C MET A 185 -6.28 -9.62 -14.23
N ALA A 186 -5.79 -10.78 -13.80
CA ALA A 186 -5.90 -12.04 -14.55
C ALA A 186 -7.27 -12.72 -14.42
N GLY A 187 -8.14 -12.25 -13.51
CA GLY A 187 -9.51 -12.75 -13.31
C GLY A 187 -9.64 -13.79 -12.21
N LEU A 188 -8.62 -13.94 -11.36
CA LEU A 188 -8.74 -14.78 -10.17
C LEU A 188 -9.46 -14.04 -9.04
N PRO A 189 -10.18 -14.75 -8.17
CA PRO A 189 -10.76 -14.16 -6.97
C PRO A 189 -9.65 -13.73 -6.00
N TRP A 190 -9.94 -12.68 -5.23
CA TRP A 190 -9.03 -12.19 -4.20
C TRP A 190 -9.44 -12.70 -2.82
N GLU A 191 -8.50 -13.31 -2.11
CA GLU A 191 -8.73 -13.90 -0.79
C GLU A 191 -8.44 -12.89 0.33
N LEU A 192 -9.42 -12.66 1.20
CA LEU A 192 -9.27 -11.85 2.41
C LEU A 192 -9.77 -12.64 3.62
N LYS A 193 -9.04 -12.55 4.72
CA LYS A 193 -9.53 -13.00 6.01
C LYS A 193 -10.65 -12.08 6.46
N MET A 194 -11.86 -12.63 6.72
CA MET A 194 -13.03 -11.83 7.13
C MET A 194 -12.64 -10.86 8.26
N PRO A 195 -12.67 -9.55 8.04
CA PRO A 195 -12.08 -8.59 8.97
C PRO A 195 -12.95 -8.43 10.23
N LYS A 196 -12.31 -8.08 11.34
CA LYS A 196 -13.00 -7.49 12.48
C LYS A 196 -13.52 -6.11 12.11
N LEU A 197 -14.47 -5.59 12.85
CA LEU A 197 -15.02 -4.24 12.63
C LEU A 197 -14.79 -3.35 13.85
N ILE A 198 -14.18 -2.20 13.63
CA ILE A 198 -14.04 -1.15 14.63
C ILE A 198 -14.99 -0.02 14.24
N GLY A 199 -15.92 0.31 15.11
CA GLY A 199 -16.79 1.47 14.94
C GLY A 199 -16.15 2.72 15.56
N VAL A 200 -16.09 3.82 14.81
CA VAL A 200 -15.69 5.14 15.35
C VAL A 200 -16.86 6.09 15.21
N LYS A 201 -17.48 6.41 16.32
CA LYS A 201 -18.60 7.34 16.39
C LYS A 201 -18.08 8.77 16.58
N LEU A 202 -18.41 9.65 15.65
CA LEU A 202 -18.06 11.05 15.69
C LEU A 202 -19.30 11.88 16.04
N THR A 203 -19.23 12.68 17.10
CA THR A 203 -20.29 13.61 17.52
C THR A 203 -19.79 15.05 17.43
N GLY A 204 -20.71 16.03 17.42
CA GLY A 204 -20.35 17.43 17.29
C GLY A 204 -19.79 17.80 15.92
N LYS A 205 -18.98 18.85 15.87
CA LYS A 205 -18.36 19.36 14.63
C LYS A 205 -16.96 19.92 14.88
N LEU A 206 -16.11 19.86 13.86
CA LEU A 206 -14.81 20.51 13.87
C LEU A 206 -14.96 22.04 13.93
N ASN A 207 -14.09 22.70 14.67
CA ASN A 207 -14.13 24.15 14.84
C ASN A 207 -12.73 24.75 15.02
N GLY A 208 -12.61 26.05 14.71
CA GLY A 208 -11.38 26.80 14.94
C GLY A 208 -10.18 26.21 14.15
N TRP A 209 -9.15 25.79 14.88
CA TRP A 209 -7.92 25.25 14.33
C TRP A 209 -7.97 23.72 14.09
N THR A 210 -9.07 23.05 14.47
CA THR A 210 -9.19 21.61 14.25
C THR A 210 -9.54 21.25 12.80
N SER A 211 -9.09 20.10 12.37
CA SER A 211 -9.27 19.58 11.02
C SER A 211 -9.55 18.07 11.06
N PRO A 212 -9.96 17.44 9.95
CA PRO A 212 -10.07 15.99 9.85
C PRO A 212 -8.78 15.25 10.21
N LYS A 213 -7.62 15.88 9.97
CA LYS A 213 -6.31 15.32 10.36
C LYS A 213 -6.23 15.05 11.87
N ASP A 214 -6.75 15.94 12.69
CA ASP A 214 -6.69 15.81 14.14
C ASP A 214 -7.53 14.65 14.66
N VAL A 215 -8.60 14.30 13.95
CA VAL A 215 -9.42 13.11 14.25
C VAL A 215 -8.58 11.85 14.14
N ILE A 216 -7.91 11.65 13.01
CA ILE A 216 -7.12 10.42 12.80
C ILE A 216 -5.84 10.41 13.64
N LEU A 217 -5.23 11.56 13.92
CA LEU A 217 -4.10 11.66 14.85
C LEU A 217 -4.51 11.21 16.26
N LYS A 218 -5.68 11.62 16.73
CA LYS A 218 -6.27 11.15 18.00
C LYS A 218 -6.57 9.65 17.97
N VAL A 219 -7.19 9.16 16.90
CA VAL A 219 -7.45 7.71 16.73
C VAL A 219 -6.15 6.91 16.74
N ALA A 220 -5.09 7.42 16.09
CA ALA A 220 -3.78 6.78 16.10
C ALA A 220 -3.19 6.71 17.52
N GLY A 221 -3.37 7.75 18.33
CA GLY A 221 -2.99 7.74 19.74
C GLY A 221 -3.77 6.71 20.58
N ILE A 222 -5.03 6.45 20.23
CA ILE A 222 -5.89 5.49 20.94
C ILE A 222 -5.58 4.04 20.52
N LEU A 223 -5.56 3.76 19.22
CA LEU A 223 -5.39 2.40 18.68
C LEU A 223 -3.93 1.96 18.58
N THR A 224 -3.01 2.91 18.56
CA THR A 224 -1.59 2.70 18.23
C THR A 224 -1.39 2.14 16.80
N VAL A 225 -0.15 1.88 16.40
CA VAL A 225 0.18 1.35 15.07
C VAL A 225 -0.26 -0.10 14.83
N LYS A 226 -0.84 -0.77 15.82
CA LYS A 226 -1.23 -2.20 15.75
C LYS A 226 -2.71 -2.45 16.05
N GLY A 227 -3.41 -1.49 16.63
CA GLY A 227 -4.78 -1.70 17.13
C GLY A 227 -5.81 -2.02 16.05
N GLY A 228 -5.58 -1.55 14.83
CA GLY A 228 -6.44 -1.83 13.66
C GLY A 228 -6.10 -3.13 12.91
N THR A 229 -5.09 -3.89 13.32
CA THR A 229 -4.61 -5.06 12.57
C THR A 229 -5.72 -6.09 12.36
N GLY A 230 -5.98 -6.42 11.08
CA GLY A 230 -7.03 -7.37 10.68
C GLY A 230 -8.45 -6.84 10.88
N ALA A 231 -8.61 -5.53 11.04
CA ALA A 231 -9.90 -4.88 11.17
C ALA A 231 -10.15 -3.87 10.04
N ILE A 232 -11.42 -3.60 9.76
CA ILE A 232 -11.89 -2.45 8.99
C ILE A 232 -12.50 -1.45 9.97
N VAL A 233 -12.17 -0.17 9.80
CA VAL A 233 -12.69 0.92 10.63
C VAL A 233 -13.85 1.60 9.91
N GLU A 234 -15.04 1.58 10.49
CA GLU A 234 -16.21 2.27 9.96
C GLU A 234 -16.52 3.50 10.81
N TYR A 235 -16.48 4.67 10.18
CA TYR A 235 -16.78 5.95 10.81
C TYR A 235 -18.24 6.33 10.60
N PHE A 236 -18.92 6.77 11.66
CA PHE A 236 -20.34 7.14 11.63
C PHE A 236 -20.69 8.19 12.66
N GLY A 237 -21.94 8.63 12.66
CA GLY A 237 -22.44 9.67 13.57
C GLY A 237 -22.56 11.04 12.88
N GLU A 238 -23.13 12.02 13.61
CA GLU A 238 -23.38 13.37 13.05
C GLU A 238 -22.11 14.12 12.67
N GLY A 239 -21.02 13.92 13.42
CA GLY A 239 -19.71 14.49 13.10
C GLY A 239 -19.12 13.94 11.81
N ALA A 240 -19.40 12.68 11.46
CA ALA A 240 -18.97 12.10 10.21
C ALA A 240 -19.74 12.68 9.01
N ILE A 241 -21.05 12.87 9.13
CA ILE A 241 -21.92 13.45 8.08
C ILE A 241 -21.54 14.91 7.79
N ASN A 242 -21.12 15.65 8.80
CA ASN A 242 -20.76 17.07 8.67
C ASN A 242 -19.34 17.31 8.11
N MET A 243 -18.60 16.25 7.80
CA MET A 243 -17.22 16.33 7.31
C MET A 243 -17.18 16.34 5.79
N SER A 244 -16.23 17.07 5.20
CA SER A 244 -15.98 17.06 3.75
C SER A 244 -15.54 15.68 3.25
N CYS A 245 -15.74 15.42 1.97
CA CYS A 245 -15.30 14.17 1.32
C CYS A 245 -13.77 14.03 1.39
N THR A 246 -13.01 15.09 1.11
CA THR A 246 -11.55 15.10 1.19
C THR A 246 -11.05 14.93 2.62
N GLY A 247 -11.74 15.50 3.61
CA GLY A 247 -11.47 15.27 5.03
C GLY A 247 -11.69 13.82 5.47
N LYS A 248 -12.74 13.16 4.99
CA LYS A 248 -12.95 11.72 5.17
C LYS A 248 -11.82 10.92 4.53
N GLY A 249 -11.37 11.34 3.33
CA GLY A 249 -10.20 10.78 2.65
C GLY A 249 -8.94 10.83 3.51
N THR A 250 -8.65 11.98 4.12
CA THR A 250 -7.53 12.17 5.08
C THR A 250 -7.58 11.18 6.24
N ILE A 251 -8.77 10.99 6.84
CA ILE A 251 -8.96 10.04 7.95
C ILE A 251 -8.72 8.61 7.48
N CYS A 252 -9.32 8.19 6.37
CA CYS A 252 -9.13 6.86 5.81
C CYS A 252 -7.68 6.61 5.40
N ASN A 253 -7.01 7.60 4.81
CA ASN A 253 -5.62 7.53 4.39
C ASN A 253 -4.70 7.09 5.54
N MET A 254 -4.75 7.77 6.68
CA MET A 254 -3.97 7.41 7.85
C MET A 254 -4.49 6.18 8.61
N GLY A 255 -5.60 5.59 8.22
CA GLY A 255 -6.02 4.27 8.67
C GLY A 255 -4.98 3.18 8.42
N ALA A 256 -4.14 3.34 7.38
CA ALA A 256 -2.99 2.46 7.15
C ALA A 256 -1.98 2.49 8.30
N GLU A 257 -1.82 3.62 8.97
CA GLU A 257 -0.83 3.81 10.04
C GLU A 257 -1.23 3.22 11.40
N ILE A 258 -2.51 2.90 11.57
CA ILE A 258 -3.00 2.14 12.75
C ILE A 258 -3.07 0.64 12.47
N GLY A 259 -2.56 0.18 11.33
CA GLY A 259 -2.57 -1.22 10.90
C GLY A 259 -3.92 -1.72 10.41
N ALA A 260 -4.92 -0.85 10.20
CA ALA A 260 -6.22 -1.25 9.68
C ALA A 260 -6.12 -1.80 8.25
N THR A 261 -6.93 -2.79 7.95
CA THR A 261 -7.09 -3.32 6.58
C THR A 261 -7.59 -2.24 5.65
N THR A 262 -8.57 -1.46 6.08
CA THR A 262 -9.06 -0.23 5.46
C THR A 262 -9.94 0.55 6.43
N SER A 263 -10.42 1.71 5.97
CA SER A 263 -11.40 2.55 6.67
C SER A 263 -12.46 3.01 5.69
N THR A 264 -13.68 3.27 6.14
CA THR A 264 -14.77 3.72 5.28
C THR A 264 -15.77 4.61 6.01
N PHE A 265 -16.51 5.39 5.22
CA PHE A 265 -17.61 6.25 5.65
C PHE A 265 -18.87 5.92 4.85
N GLY A 266 -20.04 6.10 5.45
CA GLY A 266 -21.31 6.00 4.72
C GLY A 266 -21.52 7.15 3.73
N TYR A 267 -22.24 6.87 2.64
CA TYR A 267 -22.61 7.86 1.64
C TYR A 267 -23.43 9.01 2.23
N ASP A 268 -23.08 10.23 1.87
CA ASP A 268 -23.74 11.46 2.31
C ASP A 268 -23.65 12.60 1.27
N ASP A 269 -24.21 13.75 1.62
CA ASP A 269 -24.26 14.92 0.76
C ASP A 269 -22.87 15.50 0.42
N SER A 270 -21.85 15.32 1.28
CA SER A 270 -20.49 15.78 0.97
C SER A 270 -19.87 14.94 -0.16
N MET A 271 -20.09 13.63 -0.15
CA MET A 271 -19.65 12.74 -1.21
C MET A 271 -20.38 13.05 -2.53
N LYS A 272 -21.67 13.35 -2.45
CA LYS A 272 -22.45 13.79 -3.62
C LYS A 272 -21.87 15.05 -4.25
N ARG A 273 -21.66 16.10 -3.45
CA ARG A 273 -21.07 17.37 -3.93
C ARG A 273 -19.69 17.15 -4.57
N TYR A 274 -18.86 16.31 -3.96
CA TYR A 274 -17.54 15.99 -4.48
C TYR A 274 -17.60 15.27 -5.83
N LEU A 275 -18.47 14.26 -5.98
CA LEU A 275 -18.72 13.57 -7.24
C LEU A 275 -19.20 14.52 -8.32
N GLU A 276 -20.18 15.39 -8.02
CA GLU A 276 -20.70 16.40 -8.95
C GLU A 276 -19.59 17.39 -9.37
N SER A 277 -18.79 17.87 -8.42
CA SER A 277 -17.70 18.83 -8.67
C SER A 277 -16.55 18.24 -9.49
N THR A 278 -16.31 16.93 -9.39
CA THR A 278 -15.30 16.21 -10.19
C THR A 278 -15.86 15.60 -11.47
N GLY A 279 -17.01 16.10 -11.96
CA GLY A 279 -17.59 15.71 -13.26
C GLY A 279 -18.28 14.34 -13.27
N ARG A 280 -18.65 13.80 -12.11
CA ARG A 280 -19.26 12.46 -11.92
C ARG A 280 -20.69 12.57 -11.38
N ALA A 281 -21.48 13.53 -11.88
CA ALA A 281 -22.87 13.74 -11.48
C ALA A 281 -23.77 12.52 -11.80
N ASP A 282 -23.43 11.75 -12.84
CA ASP A 282 -24.09 10.49 -13.17
C ASP A 282 -23.90 9.42 -12.07
N VAL A 283 -22.68 9.28 -11.54
CA VAL A 283 -22.40 8.40 -10.40
C VAL A 283 -23.13 8.87 -9.15
N ALA A 284 -23.12 10.19 -8.88
CA ALA A 284 -23.84 10.77 -7.75
C ALA A 284 -25.35 10.47 -7.80
N ALA A 285 -25.96 10.61 -8.99
CA ALA A 285 -27.38 10.32 -9.18
C ALA A 285 -27.70 8.83 -8.95
N MET A 286 -26.85 7.92 -9.44
CA MET A 286 -27.02 6.48 -9.21
C MET A 286 -26.84 6.11 -7.73
N ALA A 287 -25.85 6.69 -7.05
CA ALA A 287 -25.61 6.47 -5.62
C ALA A 287 -26.82 6.96 -4.77
N GLU A 288 -27.38 8.14 -5.10
CA GLU A 288 -28.56 8.68 -4.42
C GLU A 288 -29.76 7.75 -4.53
N ALA A 289 -29.92 7.05 -5.68
CA ALA A 289 -31.03 6.13 -5.91
C ALA A 289 -30.99 4.88 -5.02
N ILE A 290 -29.81 4.50 -4.53
CA ILE A 290 -29.61 3.31 -3.67
C ILE A 290 -28.95 3.66 -2.32
N LYS A 291 -29.04 4.91 -1.88
CA LYS A 291 -28.30 5.41 -0.70
C LYS A 291 -28.51 4.59 0.57
N GLU A 292 -29.67 3.96 0.76
CA GLU A 292 -29.96 3.08 1.90
C GLU A 292 -29.04 1.84 1.94
N HIS A 293 -28.48 1.45 0.80
CA HIS A 293 -27.52 0.36 0.67
C HIS A 293 -26.07 0.81 0.82
N LEU A 294 -25.82 2.12 0.74
CA LEU A 294 -24.51 2.76 0.81
C LEU A 294 -24.19 3.36 2.20
N THR A 295 -24.95 2.96 3.21
CA THR A 295 -24.74 3.30 4.62
C THR A 295 -25.13 2.10 5.49
N GLY A 296 -24.68 2.04 6.74
CA GLY A 296 -25.10 1.01 7.67
C GLY A 296 -26.60 1.08 7.97
N ASP A 297 -27.17 -0.02 8.41
CA ASP A 297 -28.57 -0.02 8.82
C ASP A 297 -28.78 0.87 10.06
N ALA A 298 -29.93 1.53 10.18
CA ALA A 298 -30.22 2.43 11.30
C ALA A 298 -30.07 1.75 12.67
N GLU A 299 -30.45 0.48 12.77
CA GLU A 299 -30.28 -0.34 13.98
C GLU A 299 -28.80 -0.50 14.39
N VAL A 300 -27.88 -0.58 13.42
CA VAL A 300 -26.44 -0.67 13.68
C VAL A 300 -25.93 0.55 14.41
N TYR A 301 -26.31 1.73 13.94
CA TYR A 301 -25.85 2.99 14.51
C TYR A 301 -26.59 3.40 15.79
N ALA A 302 -27.81 2.84 16.00
CA ALA A 302 -28.54 3.00 17.25
C ALA A 302 -28.01 2.10 18.39
N ASN A 303 -27.43 0.94 18.04
CA ASN A 303 -26.93 -0.05 19.00
C ASN A 303 -25.53 -0.56 18.55
N PRO A 304 -24.53 0.31 18.36
CA PRO A 304 -23.27 -0.05 17.71
C PRO A 304 -22.48 -1.13 18.46
N GLU A 305 -22.62 -1.22 19.78
CA GLU A 305 -21.96 -2.23 20.61
C GLU A 305 -22.37 -3.68 20.28
N LYS A 306 -23.48 -3.88 19.55
CA LYS A 306 -23.92 -5.21 19.10
C LYS A 306 -23.28 -5.64 17.77
N TYR A 307 -22.76 -4.68 17.00
CA TYR A 307 -22.36 -4.90 15.60
C TYR A 307 -20.87 -4.74 15.37
N PHE A 308 -20.19 -3.93 16.19
CA PHE A 308 -18.75 -3.70 16.10
C PHE A 308 -18.01 -4.53 17.17
N ASP A 309 -16.84 -5.03 16.81
CA ASP A 309 -15.96 -5.77 17.73
C ASP A 309 -15.27 -4.82 18.73
N GLN A 310 -15.14 -3.55 18.37
CA GLN A 310 -14.64 -2.47 19.22
C GLN A 310 -15.34 -1.16 18.85
N LEU A 311 -15.59 -0.29 19.83
CA LEU A 311 -16.21 1.00 19.63
C LEU A 311 -15.34 2.11 20.23
N ILE A 312 -15.17 3.20 19.49
CA ILE A 312 -14.49 4.42 19.90
C ILE A 312 -15.47 5.58 19.69
N GLU A 313 -15.59 6.49 20.66
CA GLU A 313 -16.38 7.71 20.54
C GLU A 313 -15.47 8.92 20.64
N ILE A 314 -15.64 9.90 19.73
CA ILE A 314 -14.90 11.17 19.73
C ILE A 314 -15.90 12.32 19.58
N ASN A 315 -15.86 13.23 20.55
CA ASN A 315 -16.58 14.49 20.49
C ASN A 315 -15.70 15.54 19.78
N LEU A 316 -16.10 15.96 18.60
CA LEU A 316 -15.35 16.90 17.77
C LEU A 316 -15.35 18.33 18.35
N ASP A 317 -16.37 18.68 19.15
CA ASP A 317 -16.42 19.99 19.80
C ASP A 317 -15.33 20.15 20.88
N GLU A 318 -14.82 19.04 21.42
CA GLU A 318 -13.76 18.99 22.44
C GLU A 318 -12.37 18.66 21.86
N LEU A 319 -12.29 18.45 20.55
CA LEU A 319 -11.04 18.08 19.90
C LEU A 319 -10.11 19.31 19.83
N GLU A 320 -8.85 19.11 20.22
CA GLU A 320 -7.77 20.05 19.99
C GLU A 320 -6.95 19.66 18.75
N PRO A 321 -6.24 20.60 18.11
CA PRO A 321 -5.20 20.25 17.13
C PRO A 321 -4.15 19.33 17.74
N HIS A 322 -3.68 18.36 16.95
CA HIS A 322 -2.73 17.33 17.37
C HIS A 322 -1.42 17.41 16.59
N LEU A 323 -0.35 17.03 17.26
CA LEU A 323 0.94 16.72 16.65
C LEU A 323 1.36 15.31 17.09
N ASN A 324 1.64 14.43 16.15
CA ASN A 324 2.06 13.07 16.47
C ASN A 324 3.53 12.85 16.11
N GLY A 325 4.29 12.22 17.00
CA GLY A 325 5.70 11.94 16.80
C GLY A 325 6.59 12.28 17.99
N PRO A 326 7.93 12.20 17.78
CA PRO A 326 8.62 11.77 16.55
C PRO A 326 8.72 10.24 16.42
N PHE A 327 9.17 9.78 15.26
CA PHE A 327 9.54 8.39 14.91
C PHE A 327 8.40 7.38 14.85
N THR A 328 7.20 7.72 15.28
CA THR A 328 6.00 6.89 15.19
C THR A 328 4.76 7.78 15.09
N PRO A 329 3.76 7.40 14.26
CA PRO A 329 2.56 8.21 14.06
C PRO A 329 1.54 8.11 15.20
N ASP A 330 1.74 7.24 16.18
CA ASP A 330 0.83 7.00 17.31
C ASP A 330 1.23 7.72 18.62
N LYS A 331 2.37 8.40 18.64
CA LYS A 331 2.77 9.23 19.77
C LYS A 331 2.08 10.59 19.69
N ALA A 332 0.84 10.63 20.16
CA ALA A 332 -0.06 11.77 20.03
C ALA A 332 0.14 12.80 21.16
N TRP A 333 0.14 14.08 20.78
CA TRP A 333 0.17 15.24 21.67
C TRP A 333 -0.93 16.22 21.24
N THR A 334 -1.65 16.78 22.19
CA THR A 334 -2.48 17.96 21.91
C THR A 334 -1.57 19.19 21.76
N ILE A 335 -2.03 20.21 21.02
CA ILE A 335 -1.25 21.44 20.84
C ILE A 335 -0.96 22.14 22.19
N SER A 336 -1.88 22.04 23.15
CA SER A 336 -1.72 22.63 24.49
C SER A 336 -0.64 21.91 25.32
N GLU A 337 -0.38 20.63 25.06
CA GLU A 337 0.66 19.83 25.74
C GLU A 337 2.01 19.87 25.03
N PHE A 338 2.03 20.20 23.74
CA PHE A 338 3.19 19.98 22.88
C PHE A 338 4.42 20.82 23.27
N ALA A 339 4.24 22.08 23.66
CA ALA A 339 5.35 22.93 24.10
C ALA A 339 6.08 22.33 25.31
N LYS A 340 5.33 21.72 26.24
CA LYS A 340 5.89 20.99 27.37
C LYS A 340 6.57 19.70 26.92
N ALA A 341 5.96 18.94 25.99
CA ALA A 341 6.55 17.73 25.43
C ALA A 341 7.90 18.01 24.75
N VAL A 342 8.03 19.13 24.02
CA VAL A 342 9.31 19.57 23.41
C VAL A 342 10.38 19.75 24.47
N ALA A 343 10.06 20.40 25.59
CA ALA A 343 11.01 20.63 26.69
C ALA A 343 11.38 19.33 27.44
N ASP A 344 10.39 18.53 27.80
CA ASP A 344 10.57 17.31 28.61
C ASP A 344 11.34 16.20 27.87
N ASN A 345 11.25 16.15 26.55
CA ASN A 345 11.89 15.11 25.71
C ASN A 345 13.13 15.62 24.98
N ASP A 346 13.61 16.81 25.24
CA ASP A 346 14.76 17.45 24.56
C ASP A 346 14.61 17.43 23.02
N TYR A 347 13.38 17.73 22.51
CA TYR A 347 13.19 17.89 21.09
C TYR A 347 13.75 19.23 20.61
N PRO A 348 14.26 19.33 19.37
CA PRO A 348 14.71 20.62 18.83
C PRO A 348 13.58 21.65 18.87
N VAL A 349 13.88 22.82 19.43
CA VAL A 349 12.93 23.94 19.47
C VAL A 349 12.84 24.62 18.11
N LYS A 350 13.99 24.77 17.42
CA LYS A 350 14.02 25.33 16.06
C LYS A 350 13.37 24.36 15.09
N LEU A 351 12.36 24.81 14.37
CA LEU A 351 11.80 24.12 13.23
C LEU A 351 12.68 24.34 12.01
N SER A 352 13.12 23.26 11.34
CA SER A 352 13.96 23.36 10.15
C SER A 352 13.13 23.43 8.87
N VAL A 353 12.09 22.58 8.73
CA VAL A 353 11.26 22.49 7.52
C VAL A 353 9.80 22.22 7.91
N GLY A 354 8.89 22.91 7.26
CA GLY A 354 7.49 22.56 7.18
C GLY A 354 7.11 22.05 5.80
N LEU A 355 6.38 20.93 5.72
CA LEU A 355 5.98 20.34 4.45
C LEU A 355 4.47 20.06 4.47
N ILE A 356 3.73 20.62 3.49
CA ILE A 356 2.32 20.27 3.29
C ILE A 356 2.15 19.49 1.98
N GLY A 357 1.24 18.53 1.98
CA GLY A 357 0.98 17.69 0.82
C GLY A 357 0.90 16.20 1.14
N SER A 358 1.48 15.37 0.28
CA SER A 358 1.29 13.92 0.20
C SER A 358 -0.16 13.55 -0.15
N CYS A 359 -0.45 12.26 -0.36
CA CYS A 359 -1.83 11.83 -0.60
C CYS A 359 -2.79 12.14 0.56
N THR A 360 -2.27 12.40 1.75
CA THR A 360 -3.08 12.63 2.95
C THR A 360 -3.70 14.03 2.97
N ASN A 361 -2.92 15.05 2.64
CA ASN A 361 -3.34 16.46 2.76
C ASN A 361 -2.82 17.30 1.59
N SER A 362 -3.32 17.03 0.41
CA SER A 362 -2.97 17.74 -0.83
C SER A 362 -4.19 18.08 -1.69
N SER A 363 -5.39 17.97 -1.12
CA SER A 363 -6.63 18.36 -1.78
C SER A 363 -6.75 19.89 -1.93
N TYR A 364 -7.69 20.33 -2.75
CA TYR A 364 -8.01 21.76 -2.86
C TYR A 364 -8.37 22.38 -1.51
N GLU A 365 -9.17 21.69 -0.71
CA GLU A 365 -9.56 22.13 0.65
C GLU A 365 -8.34 22.32 1.56
N ASP A 366 -7.42 21.34 1.59
CA ASP A 366 -6.20 21.40 2.38
C ASP A 366 -5.36 22.63 2.01
N LEU A 367 -5.18 22.84 0.69
CA LEU A 367 -4.44 24.00 0.19
C LEU A 367 -5.17 25.32 0.48
N ALA A 368 -6.49 25.38 0.32
CA ALA A 368 -7.29 26.57 0.57
C ALA A 368 -7.20 27.01 2.05
N ARG A 369 -7.33 26.06 2.99
CA ARG A 369 -7.24 26.31 4.43
C ARG A 369 -5.83 26.74 4.84
N ALA A 370 -4.79 26.05 4.37
CA ALA A 370 -3.40 26.43 4.60
C ALA A 370 -3.07 27.81 3.98
N ALA A 371 -3.55 28.08 2.76
CA ALA A 371 -3.38 29.36 2.09
C ALA A 371 -4.04 30.53 2.85
N SER A 372 -5.13 30.26 3.59
CA SER A 372 -5.75 31.31 4.44
C SER A 372 -4.79 31.81 5.52
N ILE A 373 -3.98 30.91 6.11
CA ILE A 373 -2.93 31.25 7.08
C ILE A 373 -1.80 32.01 6.38
N ALA A 374 -1.40 31.57 5.20
CA ALA A 374 -0.38 32.27 4.39
C ALA A 374 -0.82 33.69 3.98
N ARG A 375 -2.11 33.90 3.64
CA ARG A 375 -2.68 35.25 3.38
C ARG A 375 -2.63 36.13 4.61
N GLN A 376 -2.94 35.59 5.78
CA GLN A 376 -2.83 36.32 7.03
C GLN A 376 -1.37 36.71 7.32
N ALA A 377 -0.42 35.79 7.11
CA ALA A 377 1.00 36.06 7.27
C ALA A 377 1.44 37.23 6.37
N LYS A 378 1.09 37.17 5.08
CA LYS A 378 1.37 38.26 4.14
C LYS A 378 0.75 39.59 4.58
N ALA A 379 -0.52 39.59 4.95
CA ALA A 379 -1.24 40.80 5.37
C ALA A 379 -0.70 41.40 6.68
N LYS A 380 -0.16 40.56 7.58
CA LYS A 380 0.43 40.94 8.87
C LYS A 380 1.95 41.16 8.81
N ASN A 381 2.53 41.22 7.63
CA ASN A 381 3.98 41.37 7.36
C ASN A 381 4.85 40.29 8.05
N LEU A 382 4.38 39.06 8.03
CA LEU A 382 5.13 37.86 8.45
C LEU A 382 5.71 37.14 7.25
N LYS A 383 6.82 36.42 7.45
CA LYS A 383 7.40 35.44 6.50
C LYS A 383 7.65 34.14 7.24
N VAL A 384 7.88 33.08 6.49
CA VAL A 384 8.33 31.79 7.06
C VAL A 384 9.70 31.95 7.71
N ASN A 385 9.88 31.37 8.88
CA ASN A 385 11.16 31.28 9.59
C ASN A 385 11.81 29.89 9.52
N ALA A 386 11.21 28.99 8.72
CA ALA A 386 11.76 27.71 8.36
C ALA A 386 11.56 27.48 6.85
N GLU A 387 12.26 26.51 6.27
CA GLU A 387 11.99 26.07 4.91
C GLU A 387 10.54 25.59 4.78
N PHE A 388 9.88 25.91 3.67
CA PHE A 388 8.47 25.56 3.48
C PHE A 388 8.23 24.98 2.09
N THR A 389 7.67 23.77 2.03
CA THR A 389 7.35 23.11 0.76
C THR A 389 5.89 22.71 0.66
N ILE A 390 5.35 22.82 -0.55
CA ILE A 390 3.94 22.56 -0.86
C ILE A 390 3.87 21.57 -2.01
N THR A 391 3.17 20.45 -1.83
CA THR A 391 2.92 19.44 -2.88
C THR A 391 1.43 19.37 -3.18
N PRO A 392 0.96 19.87 -4.33
CA PRO A 392 -0.41 19.65 -4.80
C PRO A 392 -0.67 18.15 -5.07
N GLY A 393 -1.92 17.72 -4.89
CA GLY A 393 -2.26 16.29 -5.00
C GLY A 393 -2.32 15.75 -6.42
N SER A 394 -2.72 16.58 -7.36
CA SER A 394 -2.88 16.24 -8.77
C SER A 394 -2.75 17.47 -9.65
N GLU A 395 -2.64 17.26 -10.94
CA GLU A 395 -2.63 18.35 -11.91
C GLU A 395 -3.96 19.12 -11.90
N LEU A 396 -5.07 18.42 -11.66
CA LEU A 396 -6.38 19.04 -11.46
C LEU A 396 -6.37 20.03 -10.29
N VAL A 397 -5.84 19.60 -9.15
CA VAL A 397 -5.73 20.46 -7.95
C VAL A 397 -4.71 21.57 -8.17
N ARG A 398 -3.53 21.27 -8.75
CA ARG A 398 -2.47 22.25 -8.99
C ARG A 398 -2.96 23.39 -9.88
N TYR A 399 -3.50 23.06 -11.04
CA TYR A 399 -3.99 24.05 -12.00
C TYR A 399 -5.12 24.91 -11.41
N THR A 400 -6.06 24.27 -10.73
CA THR A 400 -7.18 24.97 -10.05
C THR A 400 -6.66 25.88 -8.93
N ALA A 401 -5.73 25.42 -8.09
CA ALA A 401 -5.15 26.18 -7.00
C ALA A 401 -4.31 27.38 -7.49
N GLU A 402 -3.57 27.22 -8.58
CA GLU A 402 -2.84 28.29 -9.25
C GLU A 402 -3.81 29.34 -9.79
N ARG A 403 -4.81 28.92 -10.58
CA ARG A 403 -5.88 29.81 -11.09
C ARG A 403 -6.55 30.64 -9.98
N ASP A 404 -6.75 30.04 -8.81
CA ASP A 404 -7.42 30.67 -7.67
C ASP A 404 -6.45 31.41 -6.73
N GLY A 405 -5.16 31.51 -7.12
CA GLY A 405 -4.13 32.27 -6.42
C GLY A 405 -3.72 31.67 -5.05
N LEU A 406 -3.92 30.35 -4.88
CA LEU A 406 -3.51 29.66 -3.64
C LEU A 406 -1.99 29.43 -3.64
N LEU A 407 -1.42 29.05 -4.78
CA LEU A 407 0.02 28.77 -4.87
C LEU A 407 0.84 30.05 -4.77
N ASP A 408 0.43 31.13 -5.45
CA ASP A 408 1.09 32.44 -5.38
C ASP A 408 1.24 32.96 -3.95
N VAL A 409 0.24 32.69 -3.11
CA VAL A 409 0.27 33.18 -1.72
C VAL A 409 1.31 32.44 -0.88
N PHE A 410 1.48 31.14 -1.11
CA PHE A 410 2.55 30.36 -0.45
C PHE A 410 3.92 30.84 -0.87
N GLU A 411 4.15 31.05 -2.18
CA GLU A 411 5.39 31.56 -2.71
C GLU A 411 5.71 32.97 -2.18
N SER A 412 4.69 33.82 -2.03
CA SER A 412 4.85 35.18 -1.52
C SER A 412 5.37 35.27 -0.08
N ILE A 413 5.24 34.21 0.72
CA ILE A 413 5.78 34.12 2.08
C ILE A 413 7.06 33.30 2.17
N GLY A 414 7.52 32.71 1.06
CA GLY A 414 8.77 31.94 0.94
C GLY A 414 8.58 30.42 0.78
N GLY A 415 7.39 29.97 0.41
CA GLY A 415 7.11 28.56 0.10
C GLY A 415 7.62 28.16 -1.27
N VAL A 416 7.94 26.87 -1.46
CA VAL A 416 8.36 26.26 -2.73
C VAL A 416 7.36 25.19 -3.12
N VAL A 417 6.82 25.26 -4.33
CA VAL A 417 5.90 24.25 -4.88
C VAL A 417 6.72 23.11 -5.50
N LEU A 418 6.45 21.88 -5.03
CA LEU A 418 7.06 20.65 -5.54
C LEU A 418 6.18 19.98 -6.58
N ALA A 419 6.73 19.01 -7.31
CA ALA A 419 5.99 18.18 -8.27
C ALA A 419 4.87 17.37 -7.58
N ASN A 420 3.79 17.12 -8.32
CA ASN A 420 2.63 16.35 -7.87
C ASN A 420 2.99 14.86 -7.72
N ALA A 421 3.70 14.53 -6.65
CA ALA A 421 4.28 13.21 -6.40
C ALA A 421 4.38 12.90 -4.91
N CYS A 422 4.67 11.64 -4.57
CA CYS A 422 4.88 11.24 -3.18
C CYS A 422 6.14 11.86 -2.56
N GLY A 423 7.21 12.07 -3.34
CA GLY A 423 8.41 12.81 -2.98
C GLY A 423 8.92 12.56 -1.55
N PRO A 424 9.00 13.60 -0.69
CA PRO A 424 9.52 13.48 0.67
C PRO A 424 8.77 12.47 1.55
N CYS A 425 7.49 12.22 1.28
CA CYS A 425 6.68 11.26 2.05
C CYS A 425 7.23 9.82 1.97
N ILE A 426 7.87 9.46 0.87
CA ILE A 426 8.45 8.12 0.65
C ILE A 426 9.98 8.10 0.67
N GLY A 427 10.62 9.21 1.05
CA GLY A 427 12.07 9.33 1.09
C GLY A 427 12.71 9.66 -0.26
N MET A 428 11.90 10.02 -1.25
CA MET A 428 12.37 10.58 -2.52
C MET A 428 12.57 12.09 -2.38
N TRP A 429 13.54 12.47 -1.52
CA TRP A 429 13.87 13.85 -1.21
C TRP A 429 15.38 14.03 -1.05
N ASP A 430 15.97 14.80 -1.93
CA ASP A 430 17.35 15.29 -1.83
C ASP A 430 17.35 16.66 -1.13
N ARG A 431 17.25 16.63 0.21
CA ARG A 431 17.20 17.82 1.03
C ARG A 431 18.55 18.56 0.99
N MET A 432 18.58 19.69 0.31
CA MET A 432 19.77 20.51 0.21
C MET A 432 20.09 21.21 1.53
N GLY A 433 21.40 21.36 1.84
CA GLY A 433 21.86 22.13 3.00
C GLY A 433 21.66 21.47 4.38
N ALA A 434 21.14 20.24 4.44
CA ALA A 434 21.09 19.46 5.68
C ALA A 434 22.38 18.66 5.85
N GLU A 435 23.00 18.77 7.04
CA GLU A 435 24.14 17.93 7.39
C GLU A 435 23.63 16.51 7.74
N LYS A 436 24.36 15.50 7.24
CA LYS A 436 24.07 14.11 7.58
C LYS A 436 24.26 13.91 9.07
N GLU A 437 23.26 13.26 9.72
CA GLU A 437 23.24 12.97 11.16
C GLU A 437 23.01 14.18 12.09
N GLU A 438 22.76 15.37 11.59
CA GLU A 438 22.37 16.51 12.40
C GLU A 438 21.00 16.26 13.07
N LYS A 439 20.93 16.53 14.39
CA LYS A 439 19.65 16.51 15.14
C LYS A 439 18.83 17.71 14.75
N ASN A 440 17.69 17.50 14.12
CA ASN A 440 16.79 18.55 13.66
C ASN A 440 15.32 18.14 13.79
N ALA A 441 14.40 19.11 13.72
CA ALA A 441 12.97 18.88 13.70
C ALA A 441 12.36 19.34 12.37
N ILE A 442 11.47 18.53 11.83
CA ILE A 442 10.58 18.87 10.72
C ILE A 442 9.14 18.60 11.11
N ILE A 443 8.20 19.37 10.54
CA ILE A 443 6.78 19.15 10.70
C ILE A 443 6.14 18.97 9.32
N HIS A 444 5.24 18.02 9.17
CA HIS A 444 4.59 17.76 7.89
C HIS A 444 3.16 17.26 8.03
N SER A 445 2.38 17.43 6.98
CA SER A 445 1.00 16.91 6.91
C SER A 445 0.90 15.51 6.31
N PHE A 446 2.01 14.83 6.13
CA PHE A 446 2.07 13.46 5.57
C PHE A 446 1.49 12.43 6.55
N ASN A 447 1.66 11.16 6.21
CA ASN A 447 1.11 10.06 7.01
C ASN A 447 2.15 9.36 7.90
N ARG A 448 3.44 9.32 7.50
CA ARG A 448 4.51 8.57 8.18
C ARG A 448 5.65 9.47 8.62
N ASN A 449 6.20 9.15 9.79
CA ASN A 449 7.30 9.90 10.41
C ASN A 449 8.38 8.99 11.01
N PHE A 450 8.55 7.79 10.48
CA PHE A 450 9.58 6.84 10.92
C PHE A 450 10.99 7.40 10.71
N ALA A 451 11.95 6.93 11.51
CA ALA A 451 13.35 7.31 11.36
C ALA A 451 13.85 7.09 9.92
N LYS A 452 14.61 8.02 9.38
CA LYS A 452 15.14 8.03 8.01
C LYS A 452 14.08 8.15 6.90
N ARG A 453 12.79 8.23 7.23
CA ARG A 453 11.72 8.14 6.22
C ARG A 453 11.70 9.34 5.26
N ALA A 454 11.92 10.55 5.75
CA ALA A 454 11.80 11.77 4.93
C ALA A 454 13.07 12.05 4.11
N ASP A 455 14.23 12.18 4.77
CA ASP A 455 15.49 12.67 4.20
C ASP A 455 16.69 11.71 4.39
N GLY A 456 16.43 10.49 4.85
CA GLY A 456 17.47 9.49 5.11
C GLY A 456 18.30 9.73 6.39
N ASN A 457 18.15 10.87 7.07
CA ASN A 457 18.84 11.18 8.32
C ASN A 457 18.15 10.51 9.52
N PRO A 458 18.83 9.65 10.29
CA PRO A 458 18.26 8.97 11.45
C PRO A 458 17.89 9.91 12.59
N ASN A 459 18.46 11.13 12.62
CA ASN A 459 18.27 12.12 13.67
C ASN A 459 17.26 13.22 13.31
N THR A 460 16.65 13.16 12.14
CA THR A 460 15.53 14.02 11.79
C THR A 460 14.29 13.58 12.56
N MET A 461 13.85 14.44 13.47
CA MET A 461 12.63 14.24 14.24
C MET A 461 11.45 14.81 13.46
N ALA A 462 10.68 13.92 12.83
CA ALA A 462 9.52 14.29 12.03
C ALA A 462 8.24 14.20 12.86
N PHE A 463 7.42 15.26 12.79
CA PHE A 463 6.14 15.37 13.47
C PHE A 463 5.02 15.50 12.44
N VAL A 464 3.89 14.86 12.71
CA VAL A 464 2.72 14.85 11.82
C VAL A 464 1.64 15.78 12.39
N ALA A 465 1.13 16.70 11.57
CA ALA A 465 0.08 17.62 11.96
C ALA A 465 -0.82 17.99 10.76
N SER A 466 -1.85 18.79 10.99
CA SER A 466 -2.69 19.33 9.90
C SER A 466 -1.92 20.34 9.03
N PRO A 467 -2.29 20.53 7.76
CA PRO A 467 -1.64 21.51 6.87
C PRO A 467 -1.64 22.93 7.44
N GLU A 468 -2.73 23.32 8.09
CA GLU A 468 -2.89 24.63 8.71
C GLU A 468 -1.91 24.83 9.86
N LEU A 469 -1.78 23.82 10.72
CA LEU A 469 -0.87 23.87 11.85
C LEU A 469 0.59 23.84 11.38
N VAL A 470 0.91 23.01 10.37
CA VAL A 470 2.22 23.00 9.72
C VAL A 470 2.57 24.39 9.20
N THR A 471 1.65 25.03 8.49
CA THR A 471 1.85 26.38 7.94
C THR A 471 2.11 27.42 9.05
N ALA A 472 1.30 27.43 10.10
CA ALA A 472 1.44 28.35 11.22
C ALA A 472 2.78 28.18 11.97
N MET A 473 3.18 26.93 12.25
CA MET A 473 4.43 26.62 12.92
C MET A 473 5.65 26.91 12.04
N THR A 474 5.54 26.75 10.71
CA THR A 474 6.61 27.11 9.75
C THR A 474 6.82 28.62 9.71
N ILE A 475 5.75 29.41 9.77
CA ILE A 475 5.83 30.87 9.89
C ILE A 475 6.51 31.24 11.23
N ALA A 476 6.19 30.57 12.32
CA ALA A 476 6.83 30.79 13.61
C ALA A 476 8.31 30.35 13.63
N GLY A 477 8.66 29.27 12.94
CA GLY A 477 9.99 28.64 13.01
C GLY A 477 10.31 27.98 14.35
N ASP A 478 9.30 27.74 15.17
CA ASP A 478 9.40 27.27 16.55
C ASP A 478 8.44 26.11 16.83
N MET A 479 8.97 24.99 17.28
CA MET A 479 8.21 23.79 17.63
C MET A 479 7.33 23.96 18.89
N LYS A 480 7.54 25.00 19.68
CA LYS A 480 6.71 25.31 20.86
C LYS A 480 5.53 26.23 20.57
N PHE A 481 5.46 26.77 19.34
CA PHE A 481 4.43 27.75 18.98
C PHE A 481 3.02 27.12 19.02
N ASN A 482 2.13 27.77 19.75
CA ASN A 482 0.71 27.40 19.84
C ASN A 482 -0.16 28.54 19.24
N PRO A 483 -0.73 28.36 18.03
CA PRO A 483 -1.52 29.42 17.39
C PRO A 483 -2.80 29.81 18.13
N LEU A 484 -3.26 28.96 19.05
CA LEU A 484 -4.46 29.29 19.89
C LEU A 484 -4.17 30.39 20.91
N THR A 485 -2.95 30.45 21.43
CA THR A 485 -2.58 31.31 22.55
C THR A 485 -1.52 32.36 22.19
N ASP A 486 -0.57 32.00 21.30
CA ASP A 486 0.63 32.78 21.11
C ASP A 486 0.50 33.88 20.04
N THR A 487 1.41 34.82 20.07
CA THR A 487 1.59 35.85 19.04
C THR A 487 2.96 35.73 18.40
N LEU A 488 3.08 36.28 17.21
CA LEU A 488 4.32 36.35 16.43
C LEU A 488 4.75 37.81 16.32
N ILE A 489 6.05 38.06 16.32
CA ILE A 489 6.59 39.38 16.03
C ILE A 489 6.79 39.49 14.51
N ASN A 490 6.10 40.44 13.90
CA ASN A 490 6.22 40.68 12.46
C ASN A 490 7.50 41.46 12.09
N GLN A 491 7.74 41.70 10.81
CA GLN A 491 8.93 42.44 10.35
C GLN A 491 8.99 43.91 10.79
N ASP A 492 7.86 44.45 11.23
CA ASP A 492 7.77 45.80 11.78
C ASP A 492 7.97 45.84 13.31
N GLY A 493 8.26 44.70 13.94
CA GLY A 493 8.43 44.58 15.39
C GLY A 493 7.12 44.56 16.18
N VAL A 494 5.98 44.35 15.52
CA VAL A 494 4.64 44.34 16.13
C VAL A 494 4.21 42.89 16.42
N ALA A 495 3.67 42.68 17.62
CA ALA A 495 3.06 41.42 18.01
C ALA A 495 1.71 41.24 17.29
N VAL A 496 1.59 40.16 16.52
CA VAL A 496 0.39 39.81 15.74
C VAL A 496 -0.06 38.39 16.05
N LYS A 497 -1.36 38.12 16.02
CA LYS A 497 -1.94 36.82 16.22
C LYS A 497 -2.48 36.29 14.89
N LEU A 498 -2.31 34.97 14.63
CA LEU A 498 -2.97 34.30 13.54
C LEU A 498 -4.39 33.89 13.96
N ASP A 499 -5.35 34.16 13.09
CA ASP A 499 -6.73 33.76 13.28
C ASP A 499 -6.94 32.30 12.79
N PRO A 500 -7.97 31.58 13.27
CA PRO A 500 -8.26 30.22 12.78
C PRO A 500 -8.34 30.16 11.24
N PRO A 501 -7.92 29.03 10.64
CA PRO A 501 -7.96 28.84 9.19
C PRO A 501 -9.40 28.86 8.66
N SER A 502 -9.55 29.33 7.44
CA SER A 502 -10.78 29.25 6.66
C SER A 502 -10.42 28.79 5.24
N GLY A 503 -11.34 28.13 4.54
CA GLY A 503 -11.12 27.69 3.17
C GLY A 503 -12.38 27.02 2.62
N GLU A 504 -12.50 27.03 1.30
CA GLU A 504 -13.60 26.37 0.64
C GLU A 504 -13.34 24.85 0.54
N GLU A 505 -14.36 24.05 0.78
CA GLU A 505 -14.33 22.59 0.59
C GLU A 505 -14.02 22.25 -0.86
N LEU A 506 -14.64 22.97 -1.78
CA LEU A 506 -14.52 22.79 -3.23
C LEU A 506 -14.25 24.14 -3.89
N PRO A 507 -13.55 24.16 -5.05
CA PRO A 507 -13.26 25.42 -5.72
C PRO A 507 -14.55 26.13 -6.14
N PRO A 508 -14.75 27.43 -5.76
CA PRO A 508 -15.99 28.15 -6.03
C PRO A 508 -16.32 28.30 -7.54
N ARG A 509 -15.29 28.24 -8.39
CA ARG A 509 -15.41 28.28 -9.85
C ARG A 509 -15.38 26.91 -10.52
N GLY A 510 -15.49 25.82 -9.73
CA GLY A 510 -15.30 24.44 -10.18
C GLY A 510 -13.84 24.10 -10.41
N PHE A 511 -13.54 22.82 -10.50
CA PHE A 511 -12.23 22.33 -10.92
C PHE A 511 -11.98 22.62 -12.39
N ASP A 512 -10.71 22.82 -12.74
CA ASP A 512 -10.26 23.08 -14.11
C ASP A 512 -8.87 22.50 -14.31
N VAL A 513 -8.57 22.03 -15.52
CA VAL A 513 -7.26 21.49 -15.91
C VAL A 513 -7.12 21.53 -17.44
N GLU A 514 -5.96 21.91 -17.92
CA GLU A 514 -5.65 21.91 -19.36
C GLU A 514 -5.31 20.49 -19.87
N ASP A 515 -4.39 19.80 -19.19
CA ASP A 515 -4.05 18.38 -19.43
C ASP A 515 -3.85 17.67 -18.08
N ALA A 516 -4.74 16.77 -17.73
CA ALA A 516 -4.64 15.98 -16.50
C ALA A 516 -3.52 14.93 -16.53
N GLY A 517 -2.84 14.72 -17.65
CA GLY A 517 -1.78 13.72 -17.80
C GLY A 517 -2.26 12.28 -17.98
N PHE A 518 -3.52 12.08 -18.38
CA PHE A 518 -4.09 10.75 -18.63
C PHE A 518 -3.84 10.27 -20.06
N GLN A 519 -3.37 9.03 -20.19
CA GLN A 519 -3.29 8.29 -21.45
C GLN A 519 -4.30 7.15 -21.42
N ALA A 520 -5.31 7.24 -22.31
CA ALA A 520 -6.24 6.16 -22.52
C ALA A 520 -5.55 4.96 -23.21
N PRO A 521 -5.93 3.71 -22.89
CA PRO A 521 -5.42 2.55 -23.62
C PRO A 521 -5.93 2.54 -25.06
N ALA A 522 -5.21 1.85 -25.94
CA ALA A 522 -5.65 1.62 -27.31
C ALA A 522 -6.97 0.84 -27.34
N PRO A 523 -7.93 1.21 -28.21
CA PRO A 523 -9.17 0.43 -28.37
C PRO A 523 -8.91 -1.04 -28.77
N ASP A 524 -7.86 -1.29 -29.55
CA ASP A 524 -7.28 -2.61 -29.84
C ASP A 524 -5.78 -2.56 -29.57
N GLY A 525 -5.37 -3.18 -28.46
CA GLY A 525 -3.98 -3.27 -28.06
C GLY A 525 -3.17 -4.39 -28.70
N SER A 526 -3.78 -5.25 -29.55
CA SER A 526 -3.13 -6.43 -30.11
C SER A 526 -1.84 -6.13 -30.87
N SER A 527 -1.81 -5.01 -31.60
CA SER A 527 -0.65 -4.54 -32.37
C SER A 527 0.33 -3.64 -31.63
N VAL A 528 0.03 -3.26 -30.37
CA VAL A 528 0.87 -2.38 -29.60
C VAL A 528 2.11 -3.12 -29.11
N PRO A 529 3.34 -2.69 -29.48
CA PRO A 529 4.56 -3.30 -28.96
C PRO A 529 4.83 -2.85 -27.52
N VAL A 530 5.21 -3.80 -26.68
CA VAL A 530 5.69 -3.47 -25.33
C VAL A 530 7.18 -3.15 -25.41
N LYS A 531 7.59 -2.03 -24.79
CA LYS A 531 8.96 -1.52 -24.83
C LYS A 531 9.77 -2.05 -23.66
N VAL A 532 10.61 -3.04 -23.89
CA VAL A 532 11.65 -3.51 -22.96
C VAL A 532 12.92 -3.71 -23.76
N GLU A 533 13.96 -2.98 -23.43
CA GLU A 533 15.26 -3.09 -24.08
C GLU A 533 15.96 -4.38 -23.61
N SER A 534 16.51 -5.15 -24.55
CA SER A 534 17.19 -6.42 -24.24
C SER A 534 18.46 -6.25 -23.39
N THR A 535 18.98 -5.04 -23.33
CA THR A 535 20.19 -4.66 -22.56
C THR A 535 19.86 -3.93 -21.26
N SER A 536 18.57 -3.80 -20.92
CA SER A 536 18.16 -3.13 -19.68
C SER A 536 18.67 -3.92 -18.46
N ASP A 537 19.15 -3.22 -17.45
CA ASP A 537 19.46 -3.78 -16.14
C ASP A 537 18.31 -3.59 -15.13
N ARG A 538 17.26 -2.85 -15.51
CA ARG A 538 16.08 -2.55 -14.68
C ARG A 538 14.84 -3.36 -15.03
N LEU A 539 14.69 -3.77 -16.29
CA LEU A 539 13.50 -4.46 -16.82
C LEU A 539 13.89 -5.74 -17.56
N GLN A 540 13.14 -6.81 -17.36
CA GLN A 540 13.32 -8.09 -18.03
C GLN A 540 11.98 -8.71 -18.34
N LEU A 541 11.74 -9.08 -19.62
CA LEU A 541 10.59 -9.90 -19.98
C LEU A 541 10.68 -11.26 -19.27
N LEU A 542 9.58 -11.69 -18.67
CA LEU A 542 9.54 -12.94 -17.93
C LEU A 542 9.18 -14.12 -18.84
N GLU A 543 9.92 -15.20 -18.67
CA GLU A 543 9.54 -16.51 -19.21
C GLU A 543 8.67 -17.25 -18.19
N PRO A 544 7.53 -17.84 -18.60
CA PRO A 544 6.70 -18.63 -17.71
C PRO A 544 7.47 -19.79 -17.08
N PHE A 545 7.33 -19.99 -15.79
CA PHE A 545 7.98 -21.09 -15.08
C PHE A 545 7.47 -22.45 -15.59
N LYS A 546 8.39 -23.38 -15.84
CA LYS A 546 8.03 -24.74 -16.21
C LYS A 546 7.45 -25.50 -15.02
N ALA A 547 6.47 -26.36 -15.25
CA ALA A 547 5.95 -27.25 -14.24
C ALA A 547 7.05 -28.14 -13.64
N THR A 548 7.02 -28.34 -12.34
CA THR A 548 7.93 -29.26 -11.66
C THR A 548 7.51 -30.72 -11.93
N THR A 549 8.46 -31.57 -12.27
CA THR A 549 8.23 -33.00 -12.49
C THR A 549 8.65 -33.82 -11.27
N ALA A 550 8.12 -35.05 -11.12
CA ALA A 550 8.50 -35.93 -10.02
C ALA A 550 10.00 -36.31 -10.06
N GLU A 551 10.61 -36.32 -11.22
CA GLU A 551 12.04 -36.63 -11.38
C GLU A 551 12.93 -35.49 -10.86
N GLU A 552 12.52 -34.22 -11.05
CA GLU A 552 13.25 -33.07 -10.53
C GLU A 552 13.20 -32.96 -8.98
N LEU A 553 12.34 -33.73 -8.34
CA LEU A 553 12.22 -33.80 -6.87
C LEU A 553 13.07 -34.92 -6.26
N LYS A 554 13.94 -35.52 -7.03
CA LYS A 554 14.92 -36.54 -6.62
C LYS A 554 16.35 -36.01 -6.77
N GLY A 555 17.20 -36.41 -5.87
CA GLY A 555 18.61 -36.01 -5.89
C GLY A 555 18.86 -34.52 -5.67
N MET A 556 17.92 -33.80 -5.05
CA MET A 556 18.04 -32.39 -4.77
C MET A 556 19.13 -32.11 -3.73
N ARG A 557 19.63 -30.88 -3.72
CA ARG A 557 20.57 -30.39 -2.71
C ARG A 557 19.95 -29.33 -1.82
N LEU A 558 20.45 -29.26 -0.59
CA LEU A 558 20.12 -28.18 0.31
C LEU A 558 20.73 -26.86 -0.19
N LEU A 559 19.90 -25.85 -0.45
CA LEU A 559 20.40 -24.50 -0.71
C LEU A 559 20.79 -23.79 0.60
N ILE A 560 19.86 -23.75 1.54
CA ILE A 560 20.05 -23.18 2.87
C ILE A 560 19.10 -23.82 3.90
N LYS A 561 19.59 -24.08 5.08
CA LYS A 561 18.80 -24.35 6.30
C LYS A 561 18.81 -23.08 7.14
N ALA A 562 17.72 -22.30 7.06
CA ALA A 562 17.62 -21.02 7.74
C ALA A 562 17.40 -21.20 9.25
N LYS A 563 18.25 -20.55 10.06
CA LYS A 563 18.17 -20.56 11.52
C LYS A 563 17.37 -19.38 12.03
N GLY A 564 16.41 -19.65 12.91
CA GLY A 564 15.61 -18.63 13.59
C GLY A 564 14.70 -17.83 12.65
N LYS A 565 14.50 -16.57 12.95
CA LYS A 565 13.60 -15.69 12.21
C LYS A 565 14.10 -15.41 10.79
N CYS A 566 13.32 -15.79 9.78
CA CYS A 566 13.59 -15.52 8.37
C CYS A 566 12.42 -14.74 7.76
N THR A 567 12.57 -13.43 7.64
CA THR A 567 11.55 -12.52 7.11
C THR A 567 11.66 -12.38 5.59
N THR A 568 10.66 -11.75 4.96
CA THR A 568 10.75 -11.38 3.53
C THR A 568 11.93 -10.45 3.23
N ASP A 569 12.38 -9.63 4.20
CA ASP A 569 13.60 -8.81 4.07
C ASP A 569 14.89 -9.66 4.07
N HIS A 570 14.87 -10.82 4.69
CA HIS A 570 15.99 -11.75 4.65
C HIS A 570 16.04 -12.56 3.35
N ILE A 571 14.88 -12.75 2.70
CA ILE A 571 14.75 -13.52 1.45
C ILE A 571 14.96 -12.63 0.23
N SER A 572 14.33 -11.47 0.19
CA SER A 572 14.40 -10.48 -0.89
C SER A 572 14.47 -9.09 -0.29
N MET A 573 15.67 -8.55 -0.14
CA MET A 573 15.90 -7.27 0.53
C MET A 573 15.36 -6.09 -0.27
N ALA A 574 14.98 -5.04 0.45
CA ALA A 574 14.69 -3.71 -0.08
C ALA A 574 15.98 -2.85 -0.22
N GLY A 575 15.85 -1.54 -0.15
CA GLY A 575 16.96 -0.59 -0.27
C GLY A 575 17.53 -0.55 -1.69
N PRO A 576 18.86 -0.64 -1.90
CA PRO A 576 19.48 -0.51 -3.22
C PRO A 576 18.98 -1.50 -4.27
N TRP A 577 18.40 -2.62 -3.85
CA TRP A 577 17.85 -3.65 -4.72
C TRP A 577 16.54 -3.23 -5.41
N LEU A 578 15.86 -2.22 -4.89
CA LEU A 578 14.55 -1.77 -5.42
C LEU A 578 14.62 -1.30 -6.87
N LYS A 579 15.77 -0.83 -7.34
CA LYS A 579 15.98 -0.46 -8.75
C LYS A 579 15.84 -1.65 -9.72
N TYR A 580 16.04 -2.89 -9.23
CA TYR A 580 15.96 -4.11 -10.02
C TYR A 580 14.59 -4.81 -9.94
N ARG A 581 13.57 -4.18 -9.35
CA ARG A 581 12.25 -4.79 -9.18
C ARG A 581 11.61 -5.32 -10.46
N GLY A 582 11.90 -4.71 -11.60
CA GLY A 582 11.44 -5.15 -12.91
C GLY A 582 12.37 -6.15 -13.61
N HIS A 583 13.49 -6.58 -12.99
CA HIS A 583 14.48 -7.46 -13.59
C HIS A 583 14.76 -8.67 -12.70
N LEU A 584 14.08 -9.80 -12.98
CA LEU A 584 14.09 -10.96 -12.11
C LEU A 584 15.50 -11.55 -11.91
N GLU A 585 16.32 -11.64 -12.95
CA GLU A 585 17.69 -12.14 -12.84
C GLU A 585 18.55 -11.26 -11.93
N ASN A 586 18.50 -9.94 -12.10
CA ASN A 586 19.30 -9.01 -11.30
C ASN A 586 18.84 -8.97 -9.85
N ILE A 587 17.54 -8.91 -9.57
CA ILE A 587 17.05 -8.88 -8.21
C ILE A 587 17.31 -10.23 -7.49
N SER A 588 17.34 -11.34 -8.21
CA SER A 588 17.63 -12.66 -7.63
C SER A 588 19.04 -12.78 -7.04
N GLN A 589 19.94 -11.83 -7.33
CA GLN A 589 21.25 -11.74 -6.67
C GLN A 589 21.15 -11.39 -5.19
N ASN A 590 19.96 -11.03 -4.67
CA ASN A 590 19.72 -10.81 -3.26
C ASN A 590 18.98 -11.96 -2.55
N CYS A 591 18.73 -13.08 -3.26
CA CYS A 591 17.95 -14.21 -2.75
C CYS A 591 18.58 -14.83 -1.50
N TYR A 592 17.87 -14.81 -0.37
CA TYR A 592 18.30 -15.33 0.95
C TYR A 592 19.60 -14.73 1.51
N ILE A 593 20.10 -13.60 1.02
CA ILE A 593 21.35 -13.02 1.52
C ILE A 593 21.27 -12.51 2.97
N GLY A 594 20.06 -12.26 3.48
CA GLY A 594 19.82 -11.89 4.87
C GLY A 594 19.51 -13.05 5.81
N ALA A 595 19.30 -14.26 5.27
CA ALA A 595 18.99 -15.43 6.06
C ALA A 595 20.25 -15.99 6.75
N VAL A 596 20.13 -16.38 8.03
CA VAL A 596 21.23 -16.98 8.80
C VAL A 596 21.27 -18.48 8.49
N ASN A 597 22.41 -18.96 8.04
CA ASN A 597 22.64 -20.38 7.78
C ASN A 597 22.81 -21.13 9.13
N TYR A 598 22.03 -22.19 9.33
CA TYR A 598 22.02 -23.00 10.56
C TYR A 598 23.39 -23.58 10.90
N PHE A 599 24.19 -24.00 9.90
CA PHE A 599 25.41 -24.77 10.12
C PHE A 599 26.64 -23.92 10.49
N ASN A 600 26.69 -22.67 10.09
CA ASN A 600 27.84 -21.79 10.39
C ASN A 600 27.42 -20.44 11.02
N GLU A 601 26.13 -20.22 11.26
CA GLU A 601 25.56 -19.02 11.85
C GLU A 601 25.90 -17.70 11.12
N GLN A 602 26.27 -17.79 9.84
CA GLN A 602 26.58 -16.65 8.99
C GLN A 602 25.44 -16.36 8.01
N THR A 603 25.35 -15.10 7.62
CA THR A 603 24.48 -14.67 6.53
C THR A 603 25.20 -14.77 5.19
N ASN A 604 24.43 -15.04 4.13
CA ASN A 604 24.93 -15.10 2.75
C ASN A 604 26.19 -16.00 2.57
N ASN A 605 26.22 -17.11 3.30
CA ASN A 605 27.36 -18.04 3.28
C ASN A 605 26.88 -19.48 3.46
N VAL A 606 26.86 -20.25 2.38
CA VAL A 606 26.37 -21.64 2.33
C VAL A 606 27.36 -22.56 1.65
N ALA A 607 27.36 -23.83 2.05
CA ALA A 607 28.16 -24.84 1.38
C ALA A 607 27.50 -25.27 0.08
N ASN A 608 28.26 -25.36 -0.98
CA ASN A 608 27.86 -25.86 -2.29
C ASN A 608 28.55 -27.20 -2.56
N TYR A 609 27.78 -28.19 -3.00
CA TYR A 609 28.22 -29.57 -3.27
C TYR A 609 28.06 -29.93 -4.76
N THR A 610 28.31 -28.98 -5.67
CA THR A 610 28.41 -29.28 -7.11
C THR A 610 29.68 -30.08 -7.43
N ASN A 611 30.71 -30.01 -6.58
CA ASN A 611 31.93 -30.77 -6.62
C ASN A 611 32.02 -31.75 -5.43
N GLU A 612 32.93 -32.70 -5.45
CA GLU A 612 33.15 -33.67 -4.36
C GLU A 612 33.49 -32.99 -3.03
N ASN A 613 34.20 -31.86 -3.07
CA ASN A 613 34.51 -31.08 -1.89
C ASN A 613 33.56 -29.86 -1.78
N ALA A 614 33.04 -29.62 -0.57
CA ALA A 614 32.21 -28.46 -0.29
C ALA A 614 32.99 -27.15 -0.49
N GLU A 615 32.38 -26.21 -1.20
CA GLU A 615 32.85 -24.85 -1.33
C GLU A 615 31.85 -23.88 -0.70
N TYR A 616 32.32 -23.01 0.18
CA TYR A 616 31.44 -21.98 0.78
C TYR A 616 31.34 -20.75 -0.12
N MET A 617 30.12 -20.36 -0.43
CA MET A 617 29.86 -19.22 -1.31
C MET A 617 28.56 -18.50 -0.94
N LYS A 618 28.31 -17.36 -1.59
CA LYS A 618 27.06 -16.59 -1.45
C LYS A 618 25.85 -17.44 -1.85
N VAL A 619 24.72 -17.28 -1.17
CA VAL A 619 23.50 -18.08 -1.45
C VAL A 619 23.06 -18.00 -2.91
N PRO A 620 22.92 -16.81 -3.55
CA PRO A 620 22.56 -16.75 -4.98
C PRO A 620 23.60 -17.42 -5.88
N SER A 621 24.88 -17.27 -5.57
CA SER A 621 25.96 -17.91 -6.35
C SER A 621 25.88 -19.43 -6.26
N SER A 622 25.57 -19.96 -5.07
CA SER A 622 25.37 -21.41 -4.86
C SER A 622 24.14 -21.92 -5.65
N ALA A 623 23.03 -21.19 -5.60
CA ALA A 623 21.83 -21.54 -6.36
C ALA A 623 22.10 -21.57 -7.89
N ILE A 624 22.80 -20.57 -8.42
CA ILE A 624 23.22 -20.50 -9.84
C ILE A 624 24.15 -21.66 -10.20
N ALA A 625 25.09 -22.02 -9.31
CA ALA A 625 26.00 -23.16 -9.55
C ALA A 625 25.22 -24.48 -9.63
N TYR A 626 24.30 -24.73 -8.70
CA TYR A 626 23.42 -25.90 -8.75
C TYR A 626 22.55 -25.92 -10.01
N GLN A 627 21.95 -24.80 -10.37
CA GLN A 627 21.12 -24.67 -11.57
C GLN A 627 21.91 -24.99 -12.86
N LYS A 628 23.14 -24.49 -12.98
CA LYS A 628 24.05 -24.78 -14.10
C LYS A 628 24.44 -26.27 -14.17
N ALA A 629 24.52 -26.91 -13.01
CA ALA A 629 24.78 -28.34 -12.91
C ALA A 629 23.54 -29.23 -13.14
N GLY A 630 22.36 -28.61 -13.36
CA GLY A 630 21.09 -29.32 -13.51
C GLY A 630 20.57 -29.92 -12.20
N ILE A 631 21.02 -29.43 -11.06
CA ILE A 631 20.64 -29.90 -9.72
C ILE A 631 19.58 -28.97 -9.14
N ALA A 632 18.42 -29.51 -8.82
CA ALA A 632 17.38 -28.79 -8.12
C ALA A 632 17.73 -28.61 -6.63
N THR A 633 17.17 -27.59 -5.98
CA THR A 633 17.47 -27.29 -4.59
C THR A 633 16.20 -27.18 -3.74
N VAL A 634 16.40 -27.32 -2.43
CA VAL A 634 15.36 -27.18 -1.41
C VAL A 634 15.86 -26.26 -0.29
N VAL A 635 14.94 -25.53 0.31
CA VAL A 635 15.17 -24.63 1.46
C VAL A 635 14.47 -25.20 2.68
N PHE A 636 15.15 -25.22 3.81
CA PHE A 636 14.54 -25.52 5.12
C PHE A 636 14.53 -24.30 6.03
N GLY A 637 13.49 -24.17 6.83
CA GLY A 637 13.37 -23.07 7.77
C GLY A 637 12.60 -23.43 9.04
N GLU A 638 12.62 -22.51 9.98
CA GLU A 638 11.93 -22.67 11.26
C GLU A 638 10.53 -22.05 11.22
N ASP A 639 10.12 -21.41 12.33
CA ASP A 639 8.76 -20.89 12.49
C ASP A 639 8.56 -19.56 11.78
N ASN A 640 7.31 -19.39 11.25
CA ASN A 640 6.82 -18.16 10.64
C ASN A 640 7.72 -17.62 9.51
N LEU A 641 8.31 -18.51 8.70
CA LEU A 641 9.18 -18.12 7.58
C LEU A 641 8.42 -17.25 6.59
N GLY A 642 9.04 -16.13 6.20
CA GLY A 642 8.49 -15.15 5.27
C GLY A 642 7.60 -14.10 5.94
N GLU A 643 7.69 -13.93 7.26
CA GLU A 643 7.04 -12.83 7.99
C GLU A 643 7.48 -11.46 7.42
N GLY A 644 6.59 -10.48 7.47
CA GLY A 644 6.89 -9.10 7.04
C GLY A 644 6.07 -8.66 5.85
N SER A 645 6.62 -7.76 5.02
CA SER A 645 5.94 -7.19 3.87
C SER A 645 5.58 -8.25 2.82
N SER A 646 4.41 -8.09 2.19
CA SER A 646 4.02 -8.93 1.05
C SER A 646 4.96 -8.63 -0.13
N ARG A 647 5.84 -9.59 -0.43
CA ARG A 647 6.79 -9.48 -1.55
C ARG A 647 6.73 -10.73 -2.40
N GLU A 648 6.18 -10.60 -3.59
CA GLU A 648 6.18 -11.67 -4.61
C GLU A 648 7.60 -12.10 -4.98
N HIS A 649 8.55 -11.16 -4.99
CA HIS A 649 9.96 -11.45 -5.26
C HIS A 649 10.54 -12.50 -4.32
N ALA A 650 10.14 -12.50 -3.04
CA ALA A 650 10.59 -13.51 -2.08
C ALA A 650 10.16 -14.95 -2.43
N ALA A 651 9.19 -15.12 -3.33
CA ALA A 651 8.81 -16.42 -3.90
C ALA A 651 9.36 -16.61 -5.33
N MET A 652 9.39 -15.53 -6.14
CA MET A 652 9.86 -15.60 -7.51
C MET A 652 11.38 -15.87 -7.62
N GLU A 653 12.19 -15.21 -6.79
CA GLU A 653 13.65 -15.32 -6.80
C GLU A 653 14.13 -16.76 -6.53
N PRO A 654 13.73 -17.44 -5.43
CA PRO A 654 14.11 -18.82 -5.21
C PRO A 654 13.56 -19.74 -6.32
N ARG A 655 12.33 -19.50 -6.81
CA ARG A 655 11.78 -20.25 -7.94
C ARG A 655 12.64 -20.10 -9.20
N PHE A 656 13.03 -18.89 -9.54
CA PHE A 656 13.90 -18.59 -10.68
C PHE A 656 15.28 -19.25 -10.56
N LEU A 657 15.83 -19.28 -9.34
CA LEU A 657 17.12 -19.89 -9.04
C LEU A 657 17.07 -21.42 -8.83
N GLY A 658 15.95 -22.08 -9.15
CA GLY A 658 15.87 -23.55 -9.17
C GLY A 658 15.46 -24.21 -7.86
N VAL A 659 15.00 -23.45 -6.85
CA VAL A 659 14.39 -24.02 -5.65
C VAL A 659 13.03 -24.63 -6.00
N LYS A 660 12.82 -25.89 -5.62
CA LYS A 660 11.57 -26.63 -5.91
C LYS A 660 10.63 -26.69 -4.72
N ALA A 661 11.18 -26.69 -3.51
CA ALA A 661 10.39 -26.77 -2.29
C ALA A 661 10.98 -25.89 -1.20
N VAL A 662 10.10 -25.35 -0.37
CA VAL A 662 10.43 -24.71 0.91
C VAL A 662 9.73 -25.49 2.00
N ILE A 663 10.49 -26.04 2.95
CA ILE A 663 10.01 -26.94 4.00
C ILE A 663 10.32 -26.30 5.36
N VAL A 664 9.29 -26.03 6.15
CA VAL A 664 9.42 -25.23 7.37
C VAL A 664 8.61 -25.79 8.54
N LYS A 665 8.89 -25.34 9.75
CA LYS A 665 8.03 -25.63 10.91
C LYS A 665 6.68 -24.92 10.77
N SER A 666 6.67 -23.65 10.31
CA SER A 666 5.47 -22.91 9.92
C SER A 666 5.80 -21.76 8.97
N PHE A 667 4.82 -21.34 8.16
CA PHE A 667 4.92 -20.20 7.26
C PHE A 667 4.20 -18.96 7.81
N ALA A 668 4.70 -17.79 7.43
CA ALA A 668 3.85 -16.62 7.32
C ALA A 668 2.89 -16.81 6.14
N ARG A 669 1.59 -16.61 6.37
CA ARG A 669 0.53 -16.99 5.42
C ARG A 669 0.71 -16.38 4.02
N ILE A 670 0.99 -15.08 3.93
CA ILE A 670 1.13 -14.40 2.63
C ILE A 670 2.28 -15.01 1.83
N HIS A 671 3.39 -15.33 2.48
CA HIS A 671 4.53 -15.96 1.82
C HIS A 671 4.22 -17.38 1.33
N GLU A 672 3.51 -18.16 2.14
CA GLU A 672 3.02 -19.48 1.72
C GLU A 672 2.16 -19.39 0.45
N THR A 673 1.21 -18.44 0.44
CA THR A 673 0.35 -18.18 -0.72
C THR A 673 1.18 -17.78 -1.94
N ASN A 674 2.16 -16.91 -1.79
CA ASN A 674 3.04 -16.50 -2.88
C ASN A 674 3.87 -17.67 -3.44
N LEU A 675 4.40 -18.54 -2.58
CA LEU A 675 5.09 -19.77 -3.03
C LEU A 675 4.17 -20.67 -3.87
N LYS A 676 2.94 -20.89 -3.40
CA LYS A 676 1.93 -21.69 -4.13
C LYS A 676 1.59 -21.08 -5.47
N LYS A 677 1.40 -19.78 -5.57
CA LYS A 677 1.13 -19.05 -6.82
C LYS A 677 2.26 -19.18 -7.82
N GLN A 678 3.51 -19.23 -7.37
CA GLN A 678 4.68 -19.47 -8.21
C GLN A 678 4.95 -20.95 -8.52
N GLY A 679 4.03 -21.85 -8.17
CA GLY A 679 4.13 -23.28 -8.48
C GLY A 679 5.21 -24.02 -7.70
N MET A 680 5.62 -23.49 -6.54
CA MET A 680 6.57 -24.16 -5.64
C MET A 680 5.84 -25.04 -4.63
N LEU A 681 6.53 -26.02 -4.05
CA LEU A 681 6.03 -26.82 -2.95
C LEU A 681 6.30 -26.10 -1.61
N ALA A 682 5.26 -25.54 -1.01
CA ALA A 682 5.29 -24.98 0.34
C ALA A 682 4.81 -26.06 1.33
N LEU A 683 5.73 -26.61 2.11
CA LEU A 683 5.51 -27.79 2.94
C LEU A 683 5.85 -27.50 4.41
N THR A 684 5.14 -28.14 5.33
CA THR A 684 5.42 -28.02 6.76
C THR A 684 5.67 -29.39 7.36
N PHE A 685 6.62 -29.46 8.30
CA PHE A 685 6.89 -30.69 9.05
C PHE A 685 5.63 -31.19 9.76
N VAL A 686 5.36 -32.50 9.70
CA VAL A 686 4.36 -33.13 10.55
C VAL A 686 4.84 -33.12 12.00
N ASN A 687 6.10 -33.51 12.20
CA ASN A 687 6.79 -33.39 13.48
C ASN A 687 7.89 -32.30 13.36
N PRO A 688 7.77 -31.15 14.05
CA PRO A 688 8.77 -30.08 13.96
C PRO A 688 10.19 -30.45 14.34
N ALA A 689 10.39 -31.52 15.13
CA ALA A 689 11.71 -32.01 15.50
C ALA A 689 12.48 -32.63 14.33
N ASP A 690 11.81 -33.05 13.26
CA ASP A 690 12.46 -33.62 12.07
C ASP A 690 13.32 -32.60 11.33
N TYR A 691 13.13 -31.30 11.61
CA TYR A 691 14.04 -30.24 11.17
C TYR A 691 15.49 -30.52 11.55
N ASP A 692 15.73 -31.11 12.73
CA ASP A 692 17.09 -31.37 13.25
C ASP A 692 17.78 -32.54 12.52
N LEU A 693 17.03 -33.40 11.84
CA LEU A 693 17.59 -34.52 11.05
C LEU A 693 18.33 -34.03 9.79
N VAL A 694 17.99 -32.86 9.27
CA VAL A 694 18.54 -32.33 8.00
C VAL A 694 19.98 -31.91 8.19
N ARG A 695 20.92 -32.54 7.43
CA ARG A 695 22.36 -32.23 7.41
C ARG A 695 22.73 -31.38 6.19
N GLN A 696 23.87 -30.71 6.26
CA GLN A 696 24.32 -29.75 5.26
C GLN A 696 24.58 -30.38 3.90
N ASP A 697 25.06 -31.61 3.89
CA ASP A 697 25.52 -32.37 2.71
C ASP A 697 24.51 -33.40 2.17
N ASP A 698 23.30 -33.39 2.72
CA ASP A 698 22.25 -34.32 2.31
C ASP A 698 21.91 -34.24 0.83
N VAL A 699 21.62 -35.41 0.24
CA VAL A 699 20.87 -35.56 -0.98
C VAL A 699 19.41 -35.82 -0.61
N ILE A 700 18.48 -35.11 -1.22
CA ILE A 700 17.10 -34.98 -0.73
C ILE A 700 16.12 -35.41 -1.83
N ASP A 701 15.23 -36.34 -1.50
CA ASP A 701 14.12 -36.75 -2.36
C ASP A 701 12.78 -36.35 -1.73
N ILE A 702 11.82 -35.92 -2.57
CA ILE A 702 10.42 -35.75 -2.20
C ILE A 702 9.60 -36.82 -2.90
N ILE A 703 9.00 -37.72 -2.11
CA ILE A 703 8.24 -38.87 -2.59
C ILE A 703 6.74 -38.60 -2.46
N GLY A 704 5.96 -39.10 -3.42
CA GLY A 704 4.50 -38.98 -3.42
C GLY A 704 3.93 -37.89 -4.31
N TYR A 705 4.76 -37.14 -5.02
CA TYR A 705 4.33 -36.06 -5.89
C TYR A 705 3.38 -36.46 -7.02
N ASP A 706 3.56 -37.66 -7.62
CA ASP A 706 2.66 -38.17 -8.64
C ASP A 706 1.20 -38.32 -8.19
N SER A 707 1.03 -38.50 -6.88
CA SER A 707 -0.28 -38.59 -6.22
C SER A 707 -0.60 -37.38 -5.33
N PHE A 708 0.01 -36.23 -5.62
CA PHE A 708 -0.18 -34.99 -4.87
C PHE A 708 -1.64 -34.56 -4.90
N ALA A 709 -2.28 -34.51 -3.73
CA ALA A 709 -3.70 -34.22 -3.56
C ALA A 709 -3.97 -33.53 -2.22
N ALA A 710 -5.05 -32.79 -2.13
CA ALA A 710 -5.45 -32.06 -0.90
C ALA A 710 -5.53 -33.02 0.31
N GLY A 711 -4.90 -32.64 1.41
CA GLY A 711 -4.87 -33.42 2.65
C GLY A 711 -3.97 -34.67 2.63
N LYS A 712 -3.18 -34.89 1.57
CA LYS A 712 -2.29 -36.04 1.44
C LYS A 712 -0.84 -35.60 1.67
N ASN A 713 -0.21 -36.12 2.73
CA ASN A 713 1.18 -35.86 3.05
C ASN A 713 2.13 -36.32 1.94
N LEU A 714 3.32 -35.67 1.87
CA LEU A 714 4.47 -36.12 1.11
C LEU A 714 5.55 -36.65 2.04
N THR A 715 6.46 -37.47 1.52
CA THR A 715 7.57 -38.01 2.30
C THR A 715 8.88 -37.39 1.84
N ILE A 716 9.69 -36.90 2.77
CA ILE A 716 11.05 -36.47 2.54
C ILE A 716 11.98 -37.63 2.88
N VAL A 717 12.92 -37.92 2.00
CA VAL A 717 14.00 -38.88 2.25
C VAL A 717 15.33 -38.14 2.19
N LEU A 718 16.10 -38.24 3.26
CA LEU A 718 17.43 -37.68 3.38
C LEU A 718 18.46 -38.83 3.17
N HIS A 719 19.35 -38.67 2.22
CA HIS A 719 20.48 -39.56 2.01
C HIS A 719 21.73 -38.88 2.53
N HIS A 720 22.23 -39.35 3.65
CA HIS A 720 23.41 -38.79 4.31
C HIS A 720 24.72 -39.26 3.68
N SER A 721 25.77 -38.48 3.80
CA SER A 721 27.11 -38.81 3.28
C SER A 721 27.75 -40.03 3.93
N ASP A 722 27.29 -40.42 5.13
CA ASP A 722 27.73 -41.66 5.80
C ASP A 722 27.02 -42.92 5.31
N GLY A 723 26.14 -42.79 4.30
CA GLY A 723 25.35 -43.89 3.72
C GLY A 723 24.09 -44.24 4.50
N SER A 724 23.81 -43.58 5.60
CA SER A 724 22.54 -43.69 6.35
C SER A 724 21.42 -42.88 5.65
N THR A 725 20.18 -43.24 5.96
CA THR A 725 19.00 -42.52 5.46
C THR A 725 18.03 -42.22 6.59
N ASP A 726 17.50 -41.03 6.60
CA ASP A 726 16.36 -40.64 7.43
C ASP A 726 15.15 -40.32 6.53
N SER A 727 13.94 -40.53 7.04
CA SER A 727 12.72 -40.16 6.33
C SER A 727 11.67 -39.63 7.30
N PHE A 728 10.92 -38.65 6.85
CA PHE A 728 9.82 -38.07 7.62
C PHE A 728 8.71 -37.54 6.72
N GLU A 729 7.54 -37.35 7.30
CA GLU A 729 6.39 -36.81 6.60
C GLU A 729 6.31 -35.28 6.70
N VAL A 730 5.88 -34.67 5.60
CA VAL A 730 5.52 -33.27 5.51
C VAL A 730 4.07 -33.13 5.05
N LYS A 731 3.37 -32.16 5.62
CA LYS A 731 1.99 -31.81 5.30
C LYS A 731 1.97 -30.49 4.51
N HIS A 732 0.80 -30.18 3.96
CA HIS A 732 0.58 -28.94 3.21
C HIS A 732 -0.88 -28.49 3.32
N SER A 733 -1.12 -27.23 2.96
CA SER A 733 -2.45 -26.58 2.99
C SER A 733 -3.02 -26.34 1.58
N TYR A 734 -2.54 -27.05 0.56
CA TYR A 734 -3.05 -26.89 -0.82
C TYR A 734 -4.49 -27.41 -0.94
N ASN A 735 -5.37 -26.58 -1.51
CA ASN A 735 -6.66 -27.03 -2.04
C ASN A 735 -6.49 -27.56 -3.48
N GLN A 736 -7.57 -28.07 -4.08
CA GLN A 736 -7.52 -28.67 -5.41
C GLN A 736 -7.05 -27.69 -6.49
N GLN A 737 -7.53 -26.44 -6.46
CA GLN A 737 -7.16 -25.40 -7.42
C GLN A 737 -5.66 -25.07 -7.32
N GLN A 738 -5.14 -24.93 -6.10
CA GLN A 738 -3.72 -24.62 -5.86
C GLN A 738 -2.80 -25.77 -6.31
N ILE A 739 -3.26 -27.02 -6.22
CA ILE A 739 -2.55 -28.18 -6.75
C ILE A 739 -2.45 -28.09 -8.28
N GLU A 740 -3.48 -27.62 -8.96
CA GLU A 740 -3.46 -27.38 -10.39
C GLU A 740 -2.47 -26.30 -10.78
N TRP A 741 -2.29 -25.25 -9.95
CA TRP A 741 -1.25 -24.24 -10.16
C TRP A 741 0.15 -24.85 -10.15
N VAL A 742 0.44 -25.72 -9.18
CA VAL A 742 1.75 -26.41 -9.09
C VAL A 742 1.97 -27.28 -10.32
N LYS A 743 0.95 -28.03 -10.76
CA LYS A 743 1.01 -28.87 -11.94
C LYS A 743 1.17 -28.10 -13.25
N ALA A 744 0.64 -26.88 -13.33
CA ALA A 744 0.82 -25.99 -14.48
C ALA A 744 2.16 -25.21 -14.44
N GLY A 745 2.83 -25.16 -13.27
CA GLY A 745 4.07 -24.42 -13.06
C GLY A 745 3.88 -23.07 -12.36
N SER A 746 2.68 -22.49 -12.43
CA SER A 746 2.25 -21.31 -11.67
C SER A 746 0.73 -21.10 -11.81
N ALA A 747 0.15 -20.23 -10.97
CA ALA A 747 -1.23 -19.81 -11.12
C ALA A 747 -1.49 -19.14 -12.49
N LEU A 748 -0.58 -18.27 -12.91
CA LEU A 748 -0.69 -17.56 -14.19
C LEU A 748 -0.57 -18.50 -15.40
N ASN A 749 0.25 -19.56 -15.31
CA ASN A 749 0.31 -20.60 -16.34
C ASN A 749 -1.02 -21.33 -16.48
N LYS A 750 -1.67 -21.65 -15.36
CA LYS A 750 -2.98 -22.31 -15.37
C LYS A 750 -4.03 -21.44 -16.07
N ILE A 751 -4.04 -20.14 -15.77
CA ILE A 751 -4.90 -19.18 -16.48
C ILE A 751 -4.61 -19.17 -17.97
N ARG A 752 -3.33 -19.10 -18.35
CA ARG A 752 -2.92 -19.11 -19.77
C ARG A 752 -3.42 -20.36 -20.51
N GLU A 753 -3.37 -21.53 -19.87
CA GLU A 753 -3.90 -22.78 -20.46
C GLU A 753 -5.42 -22.71 -20.69
N GLU A 754 -6.16 -22.00 -19.83
CA GLU A 754 -7.59 -21.81 -19.98
C GLU A 754 -7.95 -20.85 -21.11
N PHE A 755 -7.15 -19.81 -21.34
CA PHE A 755 -7.32 -18.89 -22.48
C PHE A 755 -6.82 -19.45 -23.81
N ALA A 756 -5.94 -20.45 -23.82
CA ALA A 756 -5.45 -21.09 -25.03
C ALA A 756 -6.44 -22.12 -25.62
N LYS A 757 -7.46 -22.51 -24.87
CA LYS A 757 -8.55 -23.41 -25.29
C LYS A 757 -9.68 -22.64 -25.95
#